data_17439d6ae35c016fb19728d1bd3be964
#
_entry.id   17439d6ae35c016fb19728d1bd3be964
#
_cell.length_a   1.000
_cell.length_b   1.000
_cell.length_c   1.000
_cell.angle_alpha   90.00
_cell.angle_beta   90.00
_cell.angle_gamma   90.00
#
_symmetry.space_group_name_H-M   'P 1'
#
loop_
_entity.id
_entity.type
_entity.pdbx_description
1 polymer ?
#
loop_
_entity_poly.entity_id
_entity_poly.type
_entity_poly.pdbx_seq_one_letter_code
_entity_poly.pdbx_strand_id
1 'polypeptide(L)'
;MMCAGMLAMPCAASVWAQPQPVASGQPDRQQEAIRQTRAFDISAQPMMQAVLAFARQAGVDLYVGDVDLSSYTSVATQGTYSLIAGLKHLLGNCPIGYRISEGNGRLSFQLVDTGPGGRSQVYSLKPVVVQGNTVNERVYQAPRAVSIVTREEMDRVPVRHAAELIQDTPGVASAVNRQNPGLSINIRGMQDFGRVNMMIDGMRQDFVQNGHMQRNGEMYVDSELLSEAVVERGVVRGVHGTGAMAGSVDFRTLDFGDVLREGRDIGLKLRGTSGMGYQGNGVNFIGSAAGAARAGENLEVMAAVSRRSIGDYRIGARGGIEGQNSVWFNGGKIEFNDVKFAAQEQDSGLFKARWKLSDDQSLLFSYVGTRVGYSYTTDADTSAQESGTPWRKMGTSKAQSNSFALDYKIKPADNPLLDLKVKAYGVETNVENYTTPTYPFSRFDGEFTDAAKIRENIDNEYWDSGACEKPDKTPYALDVCRQYGVGRNNRLSTKTQGFQLDNTSRFVFGATTLSANYGVEYFTDHTTSNQRWDHDGREVRPIGTTGKDALNPQGRRSMGSIFTELKLEDDFFTISASLRYERYRLKGKTQVPGKQTVHLSRLDKFAKEMCAYGAFPGLAPNENPRSQVQSVYGPGCRLALAGDESAIAAWWADVPTYVDQRGRTKNFYIPGGRRSSDYEKEFQPEDLDDQNALYDYDVSRSAGMLLPALSGAIRPTNWLEVYGSWGKSWRPPAINEMLMVGNHPRDGFASIYPNPNAEPETSRTWEVGANTIFQDVALDGDSLSLKAGYFDTRADNYLFSSMDVILPGSNLERLPLPGTTAFVNNRNRTKFRGLEFEGRYEAGWIYGGASYTHYLGGPNKFCEDLYFLGAGENKFDRPNADGSYPVEHQKALARGYESWRAWADDQVVCDNFVFNSAIAKPVDKGTLLVGVRLLERKLDTGVRFNYSGEGWYNRDSGGSQVWFKYTTWDWYASYQANDNVKLMASVENITNRMYVDGYSDAMARTFAPGRSVALGMEVRF
;
A
#
# COMPACT_ATOMS: atom_id res chain seq x y z
N MET A 1 -27.54 9.13 -20.91
CA MET A 1 -27.84 9.39 -22.35
C MET A 1 -26.79 10.35 -22.89
N MET A 2 -26.14 9.99 -23.97
CA MET A 2 -25.07 10.62 -24.73
C MET A 2 -23.68 10.21 -24.28
N CYS A 3 -22.82 9.75 -25.11
CA CYS A 3 -22.80 9.00 -26.39
C CYS A 3 -21.41 8.47 -26.50
N ALA A 4 -21.31 7.21 -26.78
CA ALA A 4 -20.11 6.54 -27.24
C ALA A 4 -19.73 7.06 -28.62
N GLY A 5 -18.50 7.49 -28.79
CA GLY A 5 -17.84 7.70 -30.06
C GLY A 5 -16.74 6.69 -30.25
N MET A 6 -17.06 5.47 -30.61
CA MET A 6 -16.10 4.51 -31.15
C MET A 6 -15.86 4.82 -32.62
N LEU A 7 -14.60 4.99 -32.95
CA LEU A 7 -14.14 4.93 -34.34
C LEU A 7 -14.33 3.50 -34.85
N ALA A 8 -15.31 3.33 -35.74
CA ALA A 8 -15.51 2.11 -36.50
C ALA A 8 -14.58 2.12 -37.72
N MET A 9 -13.66 1.19 -37.79
CA MET A 9 -13.03 0.78 -39.04
C MET A 9 -13.97 -0.21 -39.78
N PRO A 10 -14.10 -0.09 -41.11
CA PRO A 10 -15.02 -0.94 -41.85
C PRO A 10 -14.47 -2.34 -42.06
N CYS A 11 -15.30 -3.35 -41.77
CA CYS A 11 -15.09 -4.72 -42.24
C CYS A 11 -15.15 -4.79 -43.79
N ALA A 12 -14.01 -5.12 -44.39
CA ALA A 12 -14.00 -5.57 -45.78
C ALA A 12 -14.22 -7.09 -45.83
N ALA A 13 -15.15 -7.48 -46.66
CA ALA A 13 -15.58 -8.85 -46.87
C ALA A 13 -14.47 -9.74 -47.40
N SER A 14 -14.39 -10.93 -46.84
CA SER A 14 -13.50 -12.02 -47.26
C SER A 14 -13.87 -12.55 -48.63
N VAL A 15 -12.91 -12.47 -49.54
CA VAL A 15 -12.91 -13.28 -50.78
C VAL A 15 -11.92 -14.42 -50.55
N TRP A 16 -12.41 -15.65 -50.68
CA TRP A 16 -11.61 -16.87 -50.66
C TRP A 16 -10.70 -16.91 -51.89
N ALA A 17 -9.38 -16.82 -51.71
CA ALA A 17 -8.41 -17.14 -52.72
C ALA A 17 -7.64 -18.39 -52.33
N GLN A 18 -7.45 -19.29 -53.28
CA GLN A 18 -6.72 -20.56 -53.13
C GLN A 18 -5.24 -20.35 -52.77
N PRO A 19 -4.59 -21.32 -52.10
CA PRO A 19 -3.21 -21.19 -51.72
C PRO A 19 -2.28 -21.30 -52.92
N GLN A 20 -1.48 -20.25 -53.13
CA GLN A 20 -0.30 -20.34 -54.00
C GLN A 20 0.91 -20.81 -53.18
N PRO A 21 1.89 -21.45 -53.78
CA PRO A 21 2.99 -22.07 -53.09
C PRO A 21 3.88 -21.02 -52.40
N VAL A 22 4.24 -21.36 -51.16
CA VAL A 22 5.13 -20.61 -50.29
C VAL A 22 6.46 -20.34 -51.00
N ALA A 23 6.73 -19.09 -51.32
CA ALA A 23 8.06 -18.64 -51.69
C ALA A 23 8.96 -18.74 -50.44
N SER A 24 10.08 -19.41 -50.61
CA SER A 24 11.15 -19.57 -49.66
C SER A 24 11.52 -18.27 -48.97
N GLY A 25 11.61 -18.32 -47.61
CA GLY A 25 11.90 -17.21 -46.72
C GLY A 25 13.04 -16.30 -47.16
N GLN A 26 12.85 -15.01 -46.90
CA GLN A 26 13.96 -14.06 -46.98
C GLN A 26 15.04 -14.51 -45.99
N PRO A 27 16.30 -14.56 -46.38
CA PRO A 27 17.40 -14.88 -45.48
C PRO A 27 17.49 -13.80 -44.38
N ASP A 28 17.65 -14.28 -43.15
CA ASP A 28 17.90 -13.47 -41.98
C ASP A 28 19.02 -12.46 -42.28
N ARG A 29 18.76 -11.14 -42.11
CA ARG A 29 19.75 -10.05 -42.38
C ARG A 29 21.11 -10.34 -41.75
N GLN A 30 21.10 -10.99 -40.57
CA GLN A 30 22.31 -11.45 -39.89
C GLN A 30 23.08 -12.48 -40.71
N GLN A 31 22.41 -13.47 -41.31
CA GLN A 31 23.06 -14.49 -42.15
C GLN A 31 23.61 -13.88 -43.45
N GLU A 32 22.96 -12.86 -43.97
CA GLU A 32 23.42 -12.15 -45.16
C GLU A 32 24.62 -11.26 -44.87
N ALA A 33 24.61 -10.51 -43.76
CA ALA A 33 25.74 -9.70 -43.30
C ALA A 33 26.96 -10.55 -42.93
N ILE A 34 26.78 -11.71 -42.34
CA ILE A 34 27.86 -12.65 -42.01
C ILE A 34 28.48 -13.29 -43.26
N ARG A 35 27.71 -13.49 -44.32
CA ARG A 35 28.15 -14.06 -45.60
C ARG A 35 28.80 -13.06 -46.54
N GLN A 36 28.66 -11.74 -46.30
CA GLN A 36 29.35 -10.73 -47.09
C GLN A 36 30.86 -10.95 -47.05
N THR A 37 31.46 -11.02 -48.22
CA THR A 37 32.90 -11.15 -48.33
C THR A 37 33.57 -9.77 -48.33
N ARG A 38 34.68 -9.64 -47.59
CA ARG A 38 35.49 -8.41 -47.53
C ARG A 38 36.96 -8.75 -47.79
N ALA A 39 37.68 -7.79 -48.34
CA ALA A 39 39.12 -7.91 -48.54
C ALA A 39 39.83 -7.57 -47.21
N PHE A 40 40.68 -8.51 -46.78
CA PHE A 40 41.53 -8.31 -45.61
C PHE A 40 42.99 -8.30 -46.03
N ASP A 41 43.75 -7.38 -45.42
CA ASP A 41 45.21 -7.31 -45.54
C ASP A 41 45.81 -7.17 -44.15
N ILE A 42 45.96 -8.29 -43.46
CA ILE A 42 46.47 -8.35 -42.09
C ILE A 42 47.68 -9.31 -42.11
N SER A 43 48.87 -8.77 -41.89
CA SER A 43 50.10 -9.57 -41.74
C SER A 43 50.08 -10.28 -40.41
N ALA A 44 50.87 -11.38 -40.28
CA ALA A 44 51.09 -12.07 -39.01
C ALA A 44 51.70 -11.08 -37.99
N GLN A 45 51.03 -10.93 -36.84
CA GLN A 45 51.38 -9.94 -35.83
C GLN A 45 50.81 -10.40 -34.46
N PRO A 46 51.18 -9.76 -33.33
CA PRO A 46 50.58 -10.07 -32.04
C PRO A 46 49.07 -10.10 -32.10
N MET A 47 48.45 -11.12 -31.52
CA MET A 47 47.01 -11.42 -31.70
C MET A 47 46.12 -10.22 -31.35
N MET A 48 46.41 -9.44 -30.33
CA MET A 48 45.68 -8.26 -29.97
C MET A 48 45.63 -7.22 -31.08
N GLN A 49 46.80 -7.00 -31.75
CA GLN A 49 46.85 -6.04 -32.86
C GLN A 49 46.16 -6.58 -34.11
N ALA A 50 46.23 -7.86 -34.34
CA ALA A 50 45.58 -8.53 -35.48
C ALA A 50 44.05 -8.48 -35.38
N VAL A 51 43.45 -8.75 -34.20
CA VAL A 51 42.02 -8.70 -34.01
C VAL A 51 41.48 -7.24 -34.07
N LEU A 52 42.26 -6.24 -33.63
CA LEU A 52 41.90 -4.85 -33.81
C LEU A 52 41.99 -4.40 -35.28
N ALA A 53 42.97 -4.94 -36.04
CA ALA A 53 43.05 -4.69 -37.47
C ALA A 53 41.88 -5.34 -38.22
N PHE A 54 41.52 -6.57 -37.82
CA PHE A 54 40.36 -7.30 -38.35
C PHE A 54 39.08 -6.50 -38.10
N ALA A 55 38.81 -6.07 -36.85
CA ALA A 55 37.61 -5.32 -36.50
C ALA A 55 37.46 -4.03 -37.35
N ARG A 56 38.56 -3.28 -37.54
CA ARG A 56 38.60 -2.08 -38.37
C ARG A 56 38.32 -2.37 -39.85
N GLN A 57 38.97 -3.38 -40.44
CA GLN A 57 38.78 -3.74 -41.85
C GLN A 57 37.42 -4.42 -42.09
N ALA A 58 36.93 -5.15 -41.13
CA ALA A 58 35.61 -5.79 -41.18
C ALA A 58 34.47 -4.79 -40.94
N GLY A 59 34.72 -3.65 -40.27
CA GLY A 59 33.68 -2.71 -39.86
C GLY A 59 32.73 -3.29 -38.83
N VAL A 60 33.23 -4.12 -37.92
CA VAL A 60 32.47 -4.80 -36.86
C VAL A 60 33.04 -4.42 -35.50
N ASP A 61 32.22 -4.47 -34.50
CA ASP A 61 32.65 -4.34 -33.10
C ASP A 61 33.25 -5.66 -32.62
N LEU A 62 34.39 -5.62 -31.93
CA LEU A 62 35.06 -6.82 -31.43
C LEU A 62 35.45 -6.63 -29.95
N TYR A 63 34.95 -7.51 -29.13
CA TYR A 63 35.20 -7.50 -27.67
C TYR A 63 36.13 -8.65 -27.32
N VAL A 64 37.22 -8.34 -26.66
CA VAL A 64 38.23 -9.32 -26.27
C VAL A 64 37.84 -10.01 -24.94
N GLY A 65 37.06 -9.37 -24.07
CA GLY A 65 36.67 -9.92 -22.77
C GLY A 65 37.88 -10.27 -21.90
N ASP A 66 37.78 -11.36 -21.16
CA ASP A 66 38.84 -11.87 -20.27
C ASP A 66 39.82 -12.82 -20.95
N VAL A 67 39.89 -12.81 -22.29
CA VAL A 67 40.78 -13.68 -23.05
C VAL A 67 42.20 -13.09 -23.11
N ASP A 68 43.18 -13.78 -22.58
CA ASP A 68 44.58 -13.38 -22.68
C ASP A 68 45.14 -13.62 -24.09
N LEU A 69 45.23 -12.56 -24.88
CA LEU A 69 45.77 -12.59 -26.25
C LEU A 69 47.28 -12.35 -26.31
N SER A 70 47.92 -12.06 -25.20
CA SER A 70 49.34 -11.63 -25.17
C SER A 70 50.34 -12.68 -25.61
N SER A 71 49.97 -13.96 -25.42
CA SER A 71 50.80 -15.12 -25.74
C SER A 71 50.64 -15.66 -27.17
N TYR A 72 49.69 -15.05 -27.96
CA TYR A 72 49.37 -15.59 -29.29
C TYR A 72 49.80 -14.67 -30.40
N THR A 73 50.18 -15.25 -31.56
CA THR A 73 50.44 -14.55 -32.80
C THR A 73 49.42 -14.99 -33.84
N SER A 74 48.90 -14.06 -34.59
CA SER A 74 47.87 -14.31 -35.61
C SER A 74 48.46 -14.97 -36.83
N VAL A 75 47.62 -15.68 -37.60
CA VAL A 75 47.93 -16.09 -38.95
C VAL A 75 47.74 -14.87 -39.88
N ALA A 76 48.67 -14.70 -40.86
CA ALA A 76 48.53 -13.70 -41.88
C ALA A 76 47.23 -13.96 -42.66
N THR A 77 46.34 -12.94 -42.69
CA THR A 77 45.02 -13.04 -43.31
C THR A 77 44.94 -12.02 -44.43
N GLN A 78 45.33 -12.48 -45.64
CA GLN A 78 45.35 -11.67 -46.86
C GLN A 78 44.41 -12.28 -47.90
N GLY A 79 43.55 -11.47 -48.49
CA GLY A 79 42.56 -11.92 -49.50
C GLY A 79 41.14 -11.65 -49.11
N THR A 80 40.20 -12.19 -49.89
CA THR A 80 38.74 -11.97 -49.71
C THR A 80 38.10 -13.11 -48.92
N TYR A 81 37.58 -12.80 -47.74
CA TYR A 81 36.97 -13.76 -46.86
C TYR A 81 35.58 -13.26 -46.40
N SER A 82 34.67 -14.17 -46.10
CA SER A 82 33.54 -13.80 -45.29
C SER A 82 34.00 -13.42 -43.85
N LEU A 83 33.21 -12.63 -43.12
CA LEU A 83 33.58 -12.17 -41.77
C LEU A 83 33.99 -13.32 -40.84
N ILE A 84 33.22 -14.42 -40.87
CA ILE A 84 33.55 -15.64 -40.09
C ILE A 84 34.80 -16.34 -40.57
N ALA A 85 34.92 -16.49 -41.88
CA ALA A 85 36.11 -17.18 -42.46
C ALA A 85 37.37 -16.42 -42.19
N GLY A 86 37.34 -15.06 -42.34
CA GLY A 86 38.46 -14.20 -42.05
C GLY A 86 38.90 -14.21 -40.60
N LEU A 87 37.93 -14.12 -39.66
CA LEU A 87 38.26 -14.24 -38.24
C LEU A 87 38.81 -15.61 -37.83
N LYS A 88 38.22 -16.70 -38.36
CA LYS A 88 38.75 -18.05 -38.12
C LYS A 88 40.17 -18.22 -38.69
N HIS A 89 40.43 -17.69 -39.85
CA HIS A 89 41.75 -17.76 -40.45
C HIS A 89 42.78 -16.98 -39.63
N LEU A 90 42.39 -15.79 -39.16
CA LEU A 90 43.24 -14.94 -38.29
C LEU A 90 43.60 -15.60 -36.97
N LEU A 91 42.61 -16.23 -36.31
CA LEU A 91 42.80 -16.92 -35.03
C LEU A 91 43.62 -18.24 -35.20
N GLY A 92 43.59 -18.86 -36.36
CA GLY A 92 44.33 -20.10 -36.65
C GLY A 92 43.96 -21.24 -35.71
N ASN A 93 44.97 -21.89 -35.11
CA ASN A 93 44.79 -23.00 -34.16
C ASN A 93 44.85 -22.58 -32.69
N CYS A 94 44.72 -21.26 -32.43
CA CYS A 94 44.68 -20.80 -31.05
C CYS A 94 43.40 -21.31 -30.36
N PRO A 95 43.43 -21.62 -29.03
CA PRO A 95 42.27 -22.07 -28.29
C PRO A 95 41.33 -20.89 -27.97
N ILE A 96 41.06 -20.08 -28.97
CA ILE A 96 40.24 -18.89 -28.91
C ILE A 96 39.05 -19.07 -29.85
N GLY A 97 37.86 -19.10 -29.27
CA GLY A 97 36.61 -19.06 -30.01
C GLY A 97 36.04 -17.64 -30.12
N TYR A 98 34.88 -17.53 -30.75
CA TYR A 98 34.18 -16.28 -30.82
C TYR A 98 32.67 -16.52 -30.72
N ARG A 99 31.97 -15.53 -30.18
CA ARG A 99 30.50 -15.42 -30.20
C ARG A 99 30.10 -14.21 -31.06
N ILE A 100 28.98 -14.35 -31.77
CA ILE A 100 28.48 -13.29 -32.64
C ILE A 100 27.21 -12.76 -32.02
N SER A 101 27.09 -11.45 -31.89
CA SER A 101 25.88 -10.75 -31.46
C SER A 101 25.65 -9.54 -32.39
N GLU A 102 24.42 -9.08 -32.49
CA GLU A 102 24.05 -7.85 -33.17
C GLU A 102 23.46 -6.86 -32.17
N GLY A 103 24.02 -5.66 -32.11
CA GLY A 103 23.54 -4.57 -31.26
C GLY A 103 23.59 -3.26 -32.06
N ASN A 104 22.52 -2.47 -31.99
CA ASN A 104 22.42 -1.17 -32.69
C ASN A 104 22.70 -1.22 -34.20
N GLY A 105 22.28 -2.31 -34.88
CA GLY A 105 22.50 -2.46 -36.32
C GLY A 105 23.95 -2.74 -36.74
N ARG A 106 24.83 -3.11 -35.79
CA ARG A 106 26.20 -3.55 -36.07
C ARG A 106 26.43 -4.96 -35.56
N LEU A 107 27.17 -5.75 -36.34
CA LEU A 107 27.67 -7.05 -35.91
C LEU A 107 28.81 -6.86 -34.93
N SER A 108 28.75 -7.55 -33.81
CA SER A 108 29.82 -7.60 -32.81
C SER A 108 30.30 -9.04 -32.58
N PHE A 109 31.59 -9.17 -32.40
CA PHE A 109 32.26 -10.44 -32.10
C PHE A 109 32.87 -10.37 -30.71
N GLN A 110 32.57 -11.35 -29.89
CA GLN A 110 33.21 -11.51 -28.59
C GLN A 110 34.12 -12.71 -28.62
N LEU A 111 35.38 -12.51 -28.33
CA LEU A 111 36.34 -13.62 -28.19
C LEU A 111 36.10 -14.35 -26.87
N VAL A 112 36.27 -15.69 -26.90
CA VAL A 112 36.11 -16.58 -25.75
C VAL A 112 37.23 -17.60 -25.69
N ASP A 113 37.74 -17.92 -24.54
CA ASP A 113 38.71 -19.00 -24.34
C ASP A 113 38.02 -20.36 -24.49
N THR A 114 38.52 -21.23 -25.32
CA THR A 114 37.93 -22.56 -25.56
C THR A 114 38.67 -23.69 -24.84
N GLY A 115 39.77 -23.39 -24.15
CA GLY A 115 40.61 -24.35 -23.48
C GLY A 115 41.36 -25.34 -24.41
N PRO A 116 42.35 -26.10 -23.93
CA PRO A 116 43.11 -26.99 -24.76
C PRO A 116 42.28 -28.23 -25.20
N GLY A 117 41.88 -28.28 -26.47
CA GLY A 117 41.15 -29.39 -27.07
C GLY A 117 39.77 -29.10 -27.64
N GLY A 118 39.30 -27.88 -27.54
CA GLY A 118 37.97 -27.49 -28.03
C GLY A 118 37.89 -27.32 -29.56
N ARG A 119 37.13 -28.19 -30.25
CA ARG A 119 36.73 -27.94 -31.63
C ARG A 119 35.82 -26.71 -31.67
N SER A 120 36.18 -25.73 -32.52
CA SER A 120 35.38 -24.53 -32.82
C SER A 120 33.97 -24.93 -33.32
N GLN A 121 33.04 -25.13 -32.42
CA GLN A 121 31.62 -25.19 -32.77
C GLN A 121 31.07 -23.77 -32.79
N VAL A 122 30.51 -23.38 -33.90
CA VAL A 122 29.73 -22.17 -34.06
C VAL A 122 28.42 -22.41 -33.30
N TYR A 123 28.37 -21.98 -32.05
CA TYR A 123 27.11 -21.85 -31.36
C TYR A 123 26.52 -20.50 -31.73
N SER A 124 25.56 -20.51 -32.66
CA SER A 124 24.60 -19.41 -32.72
C SER A 124 23.71 -19.50 -31.47
N LEU A 125 24.24 -19.09 -30.33
CA LEU A 125 23.39 -18.82 -29.20
C LEU A 125 22.68 -17.50 -29.54
N LYS A 126 21.36 -17.50 -29.47
CA LYS A 126 20.62 -16.25 -29.30
C LYS A 126 21.38 -15.48 -28.19
N PRO A 127 21.57 -14.16 -28.34
CA PRO A 127 22.36 -13.41 -27.39
C PRO A 127 21.81 -13.68 -26.00
N VAL A 128 22.55 -14.43 -25.20
CA VAL A 128 22.40 -14.36 -23.75
C VAL A 128 23.10 -13.06 -23.39
N VAL A 129 22.39 -11.97 -23.57
CA VAL A 129 22.72 -10.72 -22.96
C VAL A 129 22.59 -10.99 -21.46
N VAL A 130 23.71 -11.13 -20.78
CA VAL A 130 23.78 -10.94 -19.33
C VAL A 130 23.76 -9.43 -19.09
N GLN A 131 22.78 -8.77 -19.67
CA GLN A 131 22.17 -7.59 -19.10
C GLN A 131 21.17 -8.15 -18.10
N GLY A 132 21.20 -7.68 -16.86
CA GLY A 132 20.08 -7.91 -15.96
C GLY A 132 18.84 -7.56 -16.76
N ASN A 133 17.86 -8.48 -16.80
CA ASN A 133 16.65 -8.36 -17.61
C ASN A 133 16.19 -6.92 -17.67
N THR A 134 16.05 -6.37 -18.86
CA THR A 134 15.54 -5.01 -19.03
C THR A 134 14.20 -4.88 -18.32
N VAL A 135 13.78 -3.67 -17.95
CA VAL A 135 12.46 -3.47 -17.32
C VAL A 135 11.35 -4.07 -18.19
N ASN A 136 11.48 -3.96 -19.52
CA ASN A 136 10.54 -4.56 -20.47
C ASN A 136 10.47 -6.08 -20.32
N GLU A 137 11.61 -6.77 -20.22
CA GLU A 137 11.64 -8.22 -20.03
C GLU A 137 11.08 -8.62 -18.67
N ARG A 138 11.43 -7.91 -17.62
CA ARG A 138 10.94 -8.19 -16.26
C ARG A 138 9.42 -8.00 -16.11
N VAL A 139 8.81 -7.10 -16.88
CA VAL A 139 7.39 -6.79 -16.84
C VAL A 139 6.62 -7.57 -17.91
N TYR A 140 7.03 -7.48 -19.19
CA TYR A 140 6.24 -7.97 -20.31
C TYR A 140 6.59 -9.39 -20.78
N GLN A 141 7.61 -10.02 -20.18
CA GLN A 141 7.90 -11.46 -20.33
C GLN A 141 7.63 -12.24 -19.05
N ALA A 142 7.06 -11.62 -18.03
CA ALA A 142 6.70 -12.31 -16.80
C ALA A 142 5.26 -12.85 -16.94
N PRO A 143 5.02 -14.18 -16.79
CA PRO A 143 3.71 -14.79 -16.85
C PRO A 143 2.93 -14.57 -15.56
N ARG A 144 2.85 -13.32 -15.12
CA ARG A 144 2.18 -12.87 -13.90
C ARG A 144 2.02 -11.34 -13.90
N ALA A 145 1.18 -10.83 -13.03
CA ALA A 145 0.93 -9.40 -12.90
C ALA A 145 2.04 -8.69 -12.09
N VAL A 146 3.10 -8.29 -12.76
CA VAL A 146 4.23 -7.52 -12.20
C VAL A 146 4.32 -6.18 -12.92
N SER A 147 4.58 -5.10 -12.18
CA SER A 147 4.92 -3.78 -12.70
C SER A 147 6.15 -3.24 -11.97
N ILE A 148 6.93 -2.43 -12.65
CA ILE A 148 8.14 -1.81 -12.11
C ILE A 148 8.07 -0.32 -12.39
N VAL A 149 8.22 0.48 -11.35
CA VAL A 149 8.38 1.94 -11.46
C VAL A 149 9.88 2.23 -11.35
N THR A 150 10.44 2.79 -12.39
CA THR A 150 11.88 3.06 -12.49
C THR A 150 12.26 4.40 -11.87
N ARG A 151 13.54 4.60 -11.60
CA ARG A 151 14.07 5.90 -11.17
C ARG A 151 13.73 7.02 -12.16
N GLU A 152 13.85 6.74 -13.48
CA GLU A 152 13.51 7.70 -14.52
C GLU A 152 12.05 8.15 -14.44
N GLU A 153 11.13 7.23 -14.17
CA GLU A 153 9.70 7.52 -14.00
C GLU A 153 9.44 8.33 -12.72
N MET A 154 10.12 7.99 -11.62
CA MET A 154 10.03 8.75 -10.37
C MET A 154 10.55 10.18 -10.50
N ASP A 155 11.52 10.42 -11.40
CA ASP A 155 12.18 11.71 -11.59
C ASP A 155 11.39 12.70 -12.45
N ARG A 156 10.32 12.26 -13.12
CA ARG A 156 9.52 13.12 -14.02
C ARG A 156 8.85 14.28 -13.29
N VAL A 157 8.32 14.02 -12.11
CA VAL A 157 7.69 15.03 -11.25
C VAL A 157 8.15 14.86 -9.81
N PRO A 158 8.22 15.96 -9.02
CA PRO A 158 8.57 15.84 -7.60
C PRO A 158 7.52 15.02 -6.84
N VAL A 159 7.95 14.02 -6.12
CA VAL A 159 7.08 13.18 -5.28
C VAL A 159 6.80 13.90 -3.97
N ARG A 160 5.58 14.35 -3.73
CA ARG A 160 5.15 15.01 -2.48
C ARG A 160 4.69 14.02 -1.44
N HIS A 161 3.99 12.98 -1.87
CA HIS A 161 3.53 11.89 -1.02
C HIS A 161 3.97 10.55 -1.61
N ALA A 162 4.43 9.62 -0.77
CA ALA A 162 4.95 8.33 -1.24
C ALA A 162 3.95 7.52 -2.09
N ALA A 163 2.65 7.76 -1.94
CA ALA A 163 1.62 7.14 -2.78
C ALA A 163 1.73 7.49 -4.27
N GLU A 164 2.33 8.65 -4.59
CA GLU A 164 2.53 9.09 -5.97
C GLU A 164 3.52 8.21 -6.74
N LEU A 165 4.40 7.49 -6.02
CA LEU A 165 5.35 6.54 -6.61
C LEU A 165 4.67 5.37 -7.33
N ILE A 166 3.50 4.96 -6.87
CA ILE A 166 2.80 3.76 -7.34
C ILE A 166 1.45 4.08 -7.99
N GLN A 167 1.10 5.37 -8.09
CA GLN A 167 -0.25 5.77 -8.55
C GLN A 167 -0.55 5.37 -10.00
N ASP A 168 0.47 5.25 -10.85
CA ASP A 168 0.33 4.91 -12.26
C ASP A 168 0.33 3.39 -12.51
N THR A 169 0.52 2.59 -11.46
CA THR A 169 0.52 1.13 -11.54
C THR A 169 -0.91 0.59 -11.62
N PRO A 170 -1.24 -0.28 -12.60
CA PRO A 170 -2.57 -0.87 -12.69
C PRO A 170 -2.92 -1.67 -11.43
N GLY A 171 -4.19 -1.61 -11.00
CA GLY A 171 -4.67 -2.37 -9.83
C GLY A 171 -4.12 -1.91 -8.48
N VAL A 172 -3.37 -0.83 -8.44
CA VAL A 172 -2.73 -0.31 -7.22
C VAL A 172 -3.28 1.07 -6.87
N ALA A 173 -3.58 1.26 -5.60
CA ALA A 173 -4.04 2.53 -5.04
C ALA A 173 -3.44 2.73 -3.64
N SER A 174 -3.65 3.89 -3.07
CA SER A 174 -3.30 4.19 -1.68
C SER A 174 -4.38 5.06 -1.05
N ALA A 175 -4.66 4.82 0.23
CA ALA A 175 -5.52 5.68 1.02
C ALA A 175 -4.77 6.98 1.40
N VAL A 176 -4.65 7.88 0.43
CA VAL A 176 -3.87 9.12 0.59
C VAL A 176 -4.53 10.06 1.59
N ASN A 177 -3.75 10.51 2.54
CA ASN A 177 -4.04 11.71 3.34
C ASN A 177 -2.84 12.66 3.22
N ARG A 178 -3.06 13.80 2.59
CA ARG A 178 -1.99 14.78 2.31
C ARG A 178 -1.36 15.38 3.56
N GLN A 179 -2.00 15.25 4.70
CA GLN A 179 -1.46 15.70 5.99
C GLN A 179 -0.62 14.61 6.70
N ASN A 180 -0.71 13.36 6.26
CA ASN A 180 0.03 12.24 6.83
C ASN A 180 0.95 11.61 5.78
N PRO A 181 2.27 11.62 5.96
CA PRO A 181 3.23 11.08 5.00
C PRO A 181 3.30 9.56 4.96
N GLY A 182 2.61 8.86 5.86
CA GLY A 182 2.57 7.40 5.91
C GLY A 182 1.91 6.81 4.67
N LEU A 183 2.52 5.78 4.12
CA LEU A 183 2.06 5.05 2.94
C LEU A 183 1.30 3.79 3.36
N SER A 184 0.07 3.67 2.90
CA SER A 184 -0.72 2.44 2.96
C SER A 184 -1.08 2.02 1.54
N ILE A 185 -0.88 0.76 1.19
CA ILE A 185 -1.01 0.27 -0.18
C ILE A 185 -2.22 -0.64 -0.30
N ASN A 186 -3.02 -0.38 -1.34
CA ASN A 186 -4.14 -1.20 -1.77
C ASN A 186 -3.78 -1.88 -3.09
N ILE A 187 -3.90 -3.18 -3.14
CA ILE A 187 -3.79 -3.95 -4.39
C ILE A 187 -5.14 -4.61 -4.67
N ARG A 188 -5.75 -4.26 -5.81
CA ARG A 188 -7.00 -4.86 -6.30
C ARG A 188 -8.17 -4.78 -5.32
N GLY A 189 -8.21 -3.74 -4.48
CA GLY A 189 -9.25 -3.55 -3.47
C GLY A 189 -8.92 -4.13 -2.10
N MET A 190 -7.79 -4.77 -1.93
CA MET A 190 -7.36 -5.33 -0.66
C MET A 190 -6.26 -4.46 -0.04
N GLN A 191 -6.49 -4.00 1.17
CA GLN A 191 -5.63 -3.08 1.91
C GLN A 191 -5.54 -3.52 3.37
N ASP A 192 -4.58 -2.98 4.09
CA ASP A 192 -4.39 -3.02 5.53
C ASP A 192 -3.95 -4.36 6.14
N PHE A 193 -3.41 -4.27 7.32
CA PHE A 193 -3.04 -5.37 8.22
C PHE A 193 -2.23 -6.50 7.59
N GLY A 194 -1.38 -6.18 6.60
CA GLY A 194 -0.51 -7.16 5.96
C GLY A 194 -1.18 -7.93 4.81
N ARG A 195 -2.32 -7.45 4.26
CA ARG A 195 -2.85 -8.01 3.00
C ARG A 195 -1.92 -7.75 1.83
N VAL A 196 -1.22 -6.64 1.87
CA VAL A 196 -0.11 -6.31 0.97
C VAL A 196 1.19 -6.33 1.77
N ASN A 197 2.18 -7.10 1.32
CA ASN A 197 3.51 -7.07 1.92
C ASN A 197 4.26 -5.84 1.42
N MET A 198 4.45 -4.86 2.28
CA MET A 198 5.22 -3.65 2.00
C MET A 198 6.66 -3.85 2.47
N MET A 199 7.63 -3.55 1.60
CA MET A 199 9.06 -3.81 1.88
C MET A 199 9.96 -2.67 1.41
N ILE A 200 11.12 -2.55 2.05
CA ILE A 200 12.26 -1.77 1.57
C ILE A 200 13.45 -2.74 1.45
N ASP A 201 14.02 -2.89 0.25
CA ASP A 201 15.08 -3.87 -0.04
C ASP A 201 14.76 -5.28 0.50
N GLY A 202 13.49 -5.73 0.38
CA GLY A 202 13.00 -7.00 0.88
C GLY A 202 12.82 -7.09 2.40
N MET A 203 13.05 -6.02 3.15
CA MET A 203 12.78 -5.92 4.59
C MET A 203 11.33 -5.50 4.84
N ARG A 204 10.56 -6.32 5.52
CA ARG A 204 9.15 -6.04 5.82
C ARG A 204 8.98 -4.80 6.69
N GLN A 205 7.96 -4.02 6.34
CA GLN A 205 7.53 -2.83 7.05
C GLN A 205 6.14 -3.11 7.67
N ASP A 206 6.14 -3.81 8.80
CA ASP A 206 4.92 -4.28 9.47
C ASP A 206 4.43 -3.32 10.57
N PHE A 207 4.68 -2.02 10.44
CA PHE A 207 4.16 -1.03 11.37
C PHE A 207 2.66 -0.86 11.18
N VAL A 208 1.92 -0.93 12.27
CA VAL A 208 0.48 -0.75 12.29
C VAL A 208 0.12 0.28 13.34
N GLN A 209 -0.42 1.40 12.89
CA GLN A 209 -0.99 2.42 13.74
C GLN A 209 -2.50 2.47 13.56
N ASN A 210 -3.21 2.50 14.68
CA ASN A 210 -4.63 2.73 14.68
C ASN A 210 -4.94 4.14 15.16
N GLY A 211 -5.83 4.80 14.52
CA GLY A 211 -6.25 6.15 14.86
C GLY A 211 -7.68 6.41 14.44
N HIS A 212 -8.17 7.62 14.67
CA HIS A 212 -9.49 8.03 14.29
C HIS A 212 -9.79 7.77 12.80
N MET A 213 -8.76 7.88 11.97
CA MET A 213 -8.84 7.72 10.51
C MET A 213 -8.72 6.27 10.04
N GLN A 214 -8.66 5.31 10.94
CA GLN A 214 -8.60 3.87 10.66
C GLN A 214 -7.50 3.47 9.65
N ARG A 215 -6.38 4.18 9.66
CA ARG A 215 -5.19 3.76 8.92
C ARG A 215 -4.52 2.65 9.69
N ASN A 216 -4.38 1.53 9.05
CA ASN A 216 -4.08 0.27 9.70
C ASN A 216 -2.73 -0.32 9.29
N GLY A 217 -1.96 0.40 8.55
CA GLY A 217 -0.60 0.02 8.18
C GLY A 217 0.06 1.22 7.52
N GLU A 218 1.18 1.64 8.07
CA GLU A 218 1.90 2.79 7.56
C GLU A 218 3.36 2.46 7.37
N MET A 219 3.87 2.79 6.18
CA MET A 219 5.27 2.70 5.83
C MET A 219 5.79 4.10 5.55
N TYR A 220 6.99 4.40 6.06
CA TYR A 220 7.66 5.66 5.81
C TYR A 220 8.83 5.44 4.87
N VAL A 221 8.76 6.02 3.68
CA VAL A 221 9.76 5.86 2.62
C VAL A 221 10.09 7.21 1.99
N ASP A 222 11.31 7.37 1.51
CA ASP A 222 11.76 8.56 0.83
C ASP A 222 12.15 8.27 -0.62
N SER A 223 11.45 8.88 -1.56
CA SER A 223 11.65 8.71 -2.99
C SER A 223 13.06 9.08 -3.47
N GLU A 224 13.74 9.99 -2.76
CA GLU A 224 15.11 10.41 -3.14
C GLU A 224 16.15 9.30 -2.93
N LEU A 225 15.87 8.34 -2.05
CA LEU A 225 16.77 7.22 -1.75
C LEU A 225 16.41 5.94 -2.54
N LEU A 226 15.44 5.98 -3.46
CA LEU A 226 14.98 4.82 -4.21
C LEU A 226 15.59 4.76 -5.62
N SER A 227 15.82 3.54 -6.11
CA SER A 227 16.17 3.24 -7.49
C SER A 227 14.96 2.71 -8.29
N GLU A 228 14.14 1.85 -7.68
CA GLU A 228 12.93 1.31 -8.31
C GLU A 228 11.90 0.89 -7.27
N ALA A 229 10.64 0.74 -7.70
CA ALA A 229 9.61 0.04 -6.94
C ALA A 229 9.07 -1.13 -7.75
N VAL A 230 9.08 -2.32 -7.16
CA VAL A 230 8.57 -3.56 -7.78
C VAL A 230 7.25 -3.91 -7.14
N VAL A 231 6.21 -4.02 -7.96
CA VAL A 231 4.85 -4.34 -7.53
C VAL A 231 4.44 -5.69 -8.10
N GLU A 232 4.20 -6.66 -7.25
CA GLU A 232 3.63 -7.95 -7.61
C GLU A 232 2.18 -8.03 -7.10
N ARG A 233 1.23 -8.30 -8.00
CA ARG A 233 -0.19 -8.41 -7.69
C ARG A 233 -0.62 -9.86 -7.68
N GLY A 234 -1.54 -10.23 -6.76
CA GLY A 234 -2.03 -11.58 -6.62
C GLY A 234 -1.14 -12.47 -5.75
N VAL A 235 -0.94 -13.71 -6.16
CA VAL A 235 -0.21 -14.72 -5.37
C VAL A 235 1.30 -14.51 -5.46
N VAL A 236 1.92 -14.12 -4.36
CA VAL A 236 3.38 -13.92 -4.26
C VAL A 236 4.08 -15.26 -4.04
N ARG A 237 5.11 -15.53 -4.83
CA ARG A 237 5.91 -16.75 -4.77
C ARG A 237 7.31 -16.47 -4.20
N GLY A 238 8.04 -17.53 -3.85
CA GLY A 238 9.39 -17.39 -3.28
C GLY A 238 9.40 -16.69 -1.92
N VAL A 239 10.51 -16.12 -1.52
CA VAL A 239 10.58 -15.23 -0.35
C VAL A 239 9.65 -14.03 -0.54
N HIS A 240 9.25 -13.36 0.52
CA HIS A 240 8.29 -12.23 0.55
C HIS A 240 6.81 -12.61 0.40
N GLY A 241 6.49 -13.90 0.19
CA GLY A 241 5.11 -14.35 0.04
C GLY A 241 4.38 -14.65 1.36
N THR A 242 5.08 -14.73 2.47
CA THR A 242 4.50 -15.12 3.77
C THR A 242 3.44 -14.12 4.21
N GLY A 243 2.20 -14.58 4.37
CA GLY A 243 1.06 -13.76 4.77
C GLY A 243 0.55 -12.79 3.69
N ALA A 244 1.12 -12.78 2.48
CA ALA A 244 0.66 -11.93 1.38
C ALA A 244 -0.64 -12.46 0.79
N MET A 245 -1.72 -11.68 0.87
CA MET A 245 -3.01 -12.06 0.32
C MET A 245 -3.33 -11.38 -1.01
N ALA A 246 -2.92 -10.12 -1.16
CA ALA A 246 -3.20 -9.30 -2.33
C ALA A 246 -1.99 -9.12 -3.25
N GLY A 247 -0.80 -9.22 -2.70
CA GLY A 247 0.44 -8.97 -3.41
C GLY A 247 1.55 -8.42 -2.53
N SER A 248 2.61 -7.92 -3.17
CA SER A 248 3.73 -7.28 -2.49
C SER A 248 4.21 -6.04 -3.23
N VAL A 249 4.79 -5.11 -2.49
CA VAL A 249 5.51 -3.94 -3.02
C VAL A 249 6.87 -3.86 -2.35
N ASP A 250 7.93 -3.89 -3.15
CA ASP A 250 9.31 -3.77 -2.69
C ASP A 250 9.93 -2.49 -3.26
N PHE A 251 10.19 -1.52 -2.39
CA PHE A 251 10.90 -0.29 -2.72
C PHE A 251 12.39 -0.54 -2.58
N ARG A 252 13.10 -0.54 -3.68
CA ARG A 252 14.54 -0.77 -3.72
C ARG A 252 15.29 0.53 -3.62
N THR A 253 16.19 0.59 -2.66
CA THR A 253 17.02 1.79 -2.46
C THR A 253 18.16 1.84 -3.46
N LEU A 254 18.75 3.05 -3.62
CA LEU A 254 19.90 3.28 -4.49
C LEU A 254 20.97 2.20 -4.28
N ASP A 255 21.59 1.76 -5.37
CA ASP A 255 22.77 0.89 -5.36
C ASP A 255 23.99 1.63 -5.93
N PHE A 256 25.15 1.04 -5.83
CA PHE A 256 26.44 1.63 -6.22
C PHE A 256 26.43 2.15 -7.67
N GLY A 257 25.79 1.40 -8.59
CA GLY A 257 25.64 1.81 -10.00
C GLY A 257 24.78 3.05 -10.24
N ASP A 258 23.93 3.43 -9.28
CA ASP A 258 23.13 4.67 -9.38
C ASP A 258 23.96 5.93 -9.12
N VAL A 259 25.15 5.77 -8.54
CA VAL A 259 26.04 6.87 -8.11
C VAL A 259 27.38 6.81 -8.84
N LEU A 260 28.01 5.63 -8.89
CA LEU A 260 29.28 5.42 -9.60
C LEU A 260 29.05 5.43 -11.11
N ARG A 261 29.87 6.17 -11.81
CA ARG A 261 29.94 6.10 -13.27
C ARG A 261 30.79 4.92 -13.71
N GLU A 262 30.54 4.43 -14.89
CA GLU A 262 31.36 3.39 -15.52
C GLU A 262 32.83 3.81 -15.58
N GLY A 263 33.71 2.93 -15.11
CA GLY A 263 35.17 3.21 -15.06
C GLY A 263 35.60 4.21 -13.98
N ARG A 264 34.74 4.60 -13.04
CA ARG A 264 35.08 5.47 -11.91
C ARG A 264 34.96 4.72 -10.58
N ASP A 265 35.95 4.96 -9.71
CA ASP A 265 35.96 4.37 -8.36
C ASP A 265 35.33 5.28 -7.32
N ILE A 266 35.07 6.53 -7.64
CA ILE A 266 34.41 7.50 -6.78
C ILE A 266 33.31 8.20 -7.58
N GLY A 267 32.14 8.35 -6.97
CA GLY A 267 31.02 9.08 -7.54
C GLY A 267 30.32 9.94 -6.50
N LEU A 268 29.80 11.07 -6.94
CA LEU A 268 28.96 11.96 -6.16
C LEU A 268 27.75 12.38 -6.99
N LYS A 269 26.55 12.25 -6.42
CA LYS A 269 25.30 12.69 -7.01
C LYS A 269 24.61 13.66 -6.05
N LEU A 270 24.33 14.86 -6.53
CA LEU A 270 23.60 15.89 -5.80
C LEU A 270 22.32 16.20 -6.54
N ARG A 271 21.20 16.35 -5.83
CA ARG A 271 19.91 16.71 -6.40
C ARG A 271 19.18 17.69 -5.51
N GLY A 272 18.51 18.66 -6.13
CA GLY A 272 17.64 19.59 -5.43
C GLY A 272 16.48 20.02 -6.31
N THR A 273 15.29 20.12 -5.74
CA THR A 273 14.06 20.58 -6.39
C THR A 273 13.32 21.52 -5.44
N SER A 274 12.81 22.62 -5.98
CA SER A 274 11.98 23.58 -5.25
C SER A 274 10.75 23.93 -6.06
N GLY A 275 9.62 24.11 -5.38
CA GLY A 275 8.39 24.57 -5.97
C GLY A 275 8.34 26.07 -6.14
N MET A 276 7.49 26.54 -7.04
CA MET A 276 7.26 27.96 -7.36
C MET A 276 5.76 28.30 -7.17
N GLY A 277 5.50 29.55 -6.89
CA GLY A 277 4.15 30.06 -6.67
C GLY A 277 3.76 30.06 -5.19
N TYR A 278 2.43 29.95 -4.88
CA TYR A 278 1.96 29.93 -3.50
C TYR A 278 2.51 28.73 -2.76
N GLN A 279 3.47 28.96 -1.88
CA GLN A 279 4.23 27.92 -1.17
C GLN A 279 4.69 26.77 -2.08
N GLY A 280 4.92 27.02 -3.36
CA GLY A 280 5.21 25.97 -4.35
C GLY A 280 4.11 24.90 -4.48
N ASN A 281 2.93 25.19 -4.00
CA ASN A 281 1.81 24.29 -3.76
C ASN A 281 2.23 23.04 -2.97
N GLY A 282 2.94 23.27 -1.88
CA GLY A 282 3.42 22.27 -0.92
C GLY A 282 4.86 21.81 -1.11
N VAL A 283 5.51 22.11 -2.23
CA VAL A 283 6.92 21.75 -2.45
C VAL A 283 7.81 22.96 -2.11
N ASN A 284 8.29 23.03 -0.87
CA ASN A 284 9.26 24.05 -0.48
C ASN A 284 10.67 23.63 -0.94
N PHE A 285 11.07 22.42 -0.59
CA PHE A 285 12.37 21.85 -0.97
C PHE A 285 12.33 20.31 -0.90
N ILE A 286 12.92 19.66 -1.90
CA ILE A 286 13.24 18.24 -1.91
C ILE A 286 14.66 18.11 -2.44
N GLY A 287 15.56 17.50 -1.68
CA GLY A 287 16.94 17.35 -2.12
C GLY A 287 17.66 16.19 -1.49
N SER A 288 18.71 15.73 -2.19
CA SER A 288 19.53 14.59 -1.78
C SER A 288 20.98 14.74 -2.19
N ALA A 289 21.84 14.07 -1.45
CA ALA A 289 23.25 13.88 -1.77
C ALA A 289 23.60 12.41 -1.58
N ALA A 290 24.23 11.79 -2.58
CA ALA A 290 24.69 10.41 -2.53
C ALA A 290 26.14 10.34 -3.00
N GLY A 291 26.99 9.69 -2.20
CA GLY A 291 28.38 9.41 -2.53
C GLY A 291 28.64 7.91 -2.52
N ALA A 292 29.45 7.43 -3.46
CA ALA A 292 29.88 6.04 -3.50
C ALA A 292 31.36 5.94 -3.83
N ALA A 293 32.02 4.93 -3.30
CA ALA A 293 33.41 4.65 -3.56
C ALA A 293 33.66 3.14 -3.65
N ARG A 294 34.59 2.78 -4.54
CA ARG A 294 35.15 1.43 -4.66
C ARG A 294 36.57 1.46 -4.09
N ALA A 295 36.81 0.66 -3.07
CA ALA A 295 38.11 0.53 -2.43
C ALA A 295 38.72 -0.82 -2.82
N GLY A 296 39.64 -0.79 -3.80
CA GLY A 296 40.13 -1.98 -4.46
C GLY A 296 39.04 -2.71 -5.24
N GLU A 297 39.26 -4.00 -5.50
CA GLU A 297 38.33 -4.83 -6.29
C GLU A 297 37.18 -5.38 -5.44
N ASN A 298 37.34 -5.42 -4.12
CA ASN A 298 36.51 -6.21 -3.22
C ASN A 298 35.52 -5.40 -2.36
N LEU A 299 35.73 -4.12 -2.17
CA LEU A 299 34.89 -3.32 -1.27
C LEU A 299 34.24 -2.13 -1.98
N GLU A 300 32.93 -2.08 -1.93
CA GLU A 300 32.13 -0.94 -2.38
C GLU A 300 31.39 -0.36 -1.18
N VAL A 301 31.45 0.97 -1.02
CA VAL A 301 30.78 1.69 0.07
C VAL A 301 29.99 2.85 -0.53
N MET A 302 28.76 3.06 -0.04
CA MET A 302 27.96 4.23 -0.40
C MET A 302 27.20 4.77 0.79
N ALA A 303 26.98 6.08 0.76
CA ALA A 303 26.09 6.76 1.69
C ALA A 303 25.24 7.77 0.93
N ALA A 304 23.99 7.95 1.34
CA ALA A 304 23.13 8.97 0.82
C ALA A 304 22.32 9.61 1.94
N VAL A 305 22.01 10.89 1.79
CA VAL A 305 21.13 11.64 2.69
C VAL A 305 20.13 12.43 1.86
N SER A 306 18.94 12.62 2.41
CA SER A 306 17.95 13.48 1.80
C SER A 306 17.21 14.31 2.85
N ARG A 307 16.72 15.47 2.40
CA ARG A 307 15.84 16.34 3.17
C ARG A 307 14.67 16.77 2.31
N ARG A 308 13.48 16.75 2.91
CA ARG A 308 12.23 17.17 2.27
C ARG A 308 11.51 18.13 3.20
N SER A 309 11.04 19.24 2.63
CA SER A 309 10.15 20.20 3.29
C SER A 309 8.94 20.42 2.40
N ILE A 310 7.81 19.94 2.86
CA ILE A 310 6.51 20.10 2.21
C ILE A 310 5.69 21.04 3.07
N GLY A 311 5.12 22.07 2.48
CA GLY A 311 4.31 23.06 3.18
C GLY A 311 2.81 22.86 3.00
N ASP A 312 2.03 23.76 3.57
CA ASP A 312 0.63 23.92 3.26
C ASP A 312 0.47 24.26 1.77
N TYR A 313 -0.74 24.06 1.23
CA TYR A 313 -0.95 24.26 -0.20
C TYR A 313 -2.33 24.82 -0.52
N ARG A 314 -2.45 25.35 -1.72
CA ARG A 314 -3.72 25.84 -2.27
C ARG A 314 -4.35 24.78 -3.15
N ILE A 315 -5.65 24.57 -3.00
CA ILE A 315 -6.45 23.67 -3.85
C ILE A 315 -6.65 24.28 -5.25
N GLY A 316 -7.11 23.46 -6.20
CA GLY A 316 -7.41 23.92 -7.54
C GLY A 316 -8.60 24.90 -7.56
N ALA A 317 -8.55 25.85 -8.51
CA ALA A 317 -9.57 26.89 -8.64
C ALA A 317 -10.62 26.57 -9.71
N ARG A 318 -10.47 25.49 -10.48
CA ARG A 318 -11.36 25.16 -11.60
C ARG A 318 -12.04 23.82 -11.38
N GLY A 319 -13.27 23.74 -11.88
CA GLY A 319 -14.15 22.61 -11.62
C GLY A 319 -14.78 22.78 -10.24
N GLY A 320 -15.56 21.86 -9.85
CA GLY A 320 -16.22 21.81 -8.56
C GLY A 320 -16.71 20.41 -8.34
N ILE A 321 -17.15 20.15 -7.16
CA ILE A 321 -17.89 18.94 -6.81
C ILE A 321 -19.35 19.26 -7.10
N GLU A 322 -19.69 19.46 -8.38
CA GLU A 322 -21.03 19.87 -8.79
C GLU A 322 -22.07 18.76 -8.59
N GLY A 323 -23.23 19.13 -8.06
CA GLY A 323 -24.43 18.30 -8.05
C GLY A 323 -24.48 17.23 -6.99
N GLN A 324 -23.73 17.38 -5.90
CA GLN A 324 -23.56 16.29 -4.96
C GLN A 324 -24.04 16.62 -3.55
N ASN A 325 -25.14 15.97 -3.19
CA ASN A 325 -25.55 15.82 -1.81
C ASN A 325 -24.58 14.89 -1.08
N SER A 326 -23.34 15.30 -0.89
CA SER A 326 -22.48 14.56 0.00
C SER A 326 -22.79 14.99 1.43
N VAL A 327 -22.90 14.05 2.33
CA VAL A 327 -23.07 14.29 3.78
C VAL A 327 -21.93 15.19 4.34
N TRP A 328 -20.86 15.34 3.59
CA TRP A 328 -19.63 16.01 3.98
C TRP A 328 -19.42 17.39 3.36
N PHE A 329 -20.19 17.76 2.34
CA PHE A 329 -20.08 19.03 1.68
C PHE A 329 -21.48 19.66 1.57
N ASN A 330 -21.83 20.53 2.49
CA ASN A 330 -23.11 21.26 2.50
C ASN A 330 -23.34 21.97 1.17
N GLY A 331 -24.16 21.39 0.30
CA GLY A 331 -24.63 22.04 -0.91
C GLY A 331 -23.58 22.38 -1.98
N GLY A 332 -22.37 21.84 -1.89
CA GLY A 332 -21.35 21.93 -2.95
C GLY A 332 -20.54 23.22 -3.01
N LYS A 333 -20.68 24.13 -2.05
CA LYS A 333 -19.82 25.30 -1.95
C LYS A 333 -18.62 25.02 -1.06
N ILE A 334 -17.43 25.13 -1.62
CA ILE A 334 -16.16 25.10 -0.89
C ILE A 334 -15.70 26.55 -0.74
N GLU A 335 -15.70 27.03 0.48
CA GLU A 335 -15.36 28.43 0.79
C GLU A 335 -13.89 28.64 1.15
N PHE A 336 -13.06 27.56 1.17
CA PHE A 336 -11.64 27.66 1.47
C PHE A 336 -10.78 27.40 0.23
N ASN A 337 -9.64 28.07 0.17
CA ASN A 337 -8.66 27.90 -0.91
C ASN A 337 -7.42 27.12 -0.48
N ASP A 338 -7.15 27.04 0.82
CA ASP A 338 -5.90 26.52 1.37
C ASP A 338 -6.14 25.31 2.25
N VAL A 339 -5.32 24.28 2.11
CA VAL A 339 -5.24 23.16 3.05
C VAL A 339 -4.15 23.49 4.07
N LYS A 340 -4.57 23.68 5.32
CA LYS A 340 -3.70 24.00 6.45
C LYS A 340 -3.23 22.74 7.18
N PHE A 341 -2.14 22.89 7.93
CA PHE A 341 -1.53 21.80 8.72
C PHE A 341 -1.13 20.59 7.88
N ALA A 342 -0.74 20.83 6.62
CA ALA A 342 -0.19 19.83 5.71
C ALA A 342 1.36 19.83 5.69
N ALA A 343 1.96 20.71 6.48
CA ALA A 343 3.41 20.87 6.53
C ALA A 343 4.10 19.62 7.10
N GLN A 344 5.16 19.19 6.42
CA GLN A 344 5.94 18.01 6.74
C GLN A 344 7.43 18.30 6.56
N GLU A 345 8.24 17.86 7.52
CA GLU A 345 9.70 17.89 7.46
C GLU A 345 10.22 16.47 7.58
N GLN A 346 10.99 16.02 6.58
CA GLN A 346 11.53 14.66 6.53
C GLN A 346 13.03 14.69 6.28
N ASP A 347 13.77 13.96 7.09
CA ASP A 347 15.19 13.68 6.91
C ASP A 347 15.37 12.16 6.76
N SER A 348 16.15 11.74 5.77
CA SER A 348 16.40 10.32 5.51
C SER A 348 17.87 10.06 5.20
N GLY A 349 18.31 8.84 5.47
CA GLY A 349 19.68 8.40 5.23
C GLY A 349 19.74 6.94 4.78
N LEU A 350 20.72 6.67 3.92
CA LEU A 350 21.03 5.36 3.39
C LEU A 350 22.53 5.10 3.55
N PHE A 351 22.88 3.87 3.96
CA PHE A 351 24.26 3.41 3.95
C PHE A 351 24.30 1.97 3.43
N LYS A 352 25.22 1.69 2.49
CA LYS A 352 25.48 0.34 2.00
C LYS A 352 26.98 0.07 1.95
N ALA A 353 27.37 -1.15 2.34
CA ALA A 353 28.74 -1.64 2.19
C ALA A 353 28.68 -3.05 1.62
N ARG A 354 29.26 -3.28 0.44
CA ARG A 354 29.34 -4.56 -0.23
C ARG A 354 30.78 -5.06 -0.19
N TRP A 355 30.96 -6.22 0.36
CA TRP A 355 32.24 -6.92 0.34
C TRP A 355 32.13 -8.16 -0.57
N LYS A 356 32.90 -8.18 -1.63
CA LYS A 356 33.10 -9.35 -2.50
C LYS A 356 34.12 -10.23 -1.83
N LEU A 357 33.67 -11.36 -1.30
CA LEU A 357 34.55 -12.35 -0.65
C LEU A 357 35.32 -13.16 -1.70
N SER A 358 34.68 -13.37 -2.84
CA SER A 358 35.23 -13.95 -4.07
C SER A 358 34.36 -13.46 -5.24
N ASP A 359 34.66 -13.87 -6.47
CA ASP A 359 33.83 -13.58 -7.64
C ASP A 359 32.42 -14.13 -7.53
N ASP A 360 32.26 -15.23 -6.80
CA ASP A 360 31.00 -15.91 -6.60
C ASP A 360 30.27 -15.55 -5.30
N GLN A 361 30.92 -14.83 -4.39
CA GLN A 361 30.41 -14.61 -3.05
C GLN A 361 30.45 -13.13 -2.67
N SER A 362 29.36 -12.64 -2.12
CA SER A 362 29.29 -11.27 -1.61
C SER A 362 28.51 -11.17 -0.31
N LEU A 363 28.92 -10.21 0.51
CA LEU A 363 28.25 -9.81 1.73
C LEU A 363 27.87 -8.33 1.59
N LEU A 364 26.60 -8.01 1.75
CA LEU A 364 26.07 -6.65 1.69
C LEU A 364 25.45 -6.29 3.04
N PHE A 365 26.00 -5.27 3.68
CA PHE A 365 25.33 -4.59 4.77
C PHE A 365 24.54 -3.40 4.22
N SER A 366 23.31 -3.21 4.66
CA SER A 366 22.47 -2.06 4.30
C SER A 366 21.78 -1.47 5.52
N TYR A 367 21.68 -0.16 5.54
CA TYR A 367 20.89 0.61 6.51
C TYR A 367 20.11 1.69 5.77
N VAL A 368 18.83 1.83 6.08
CA VAL A 368 17.99 2.95 5.64
C VAL A 368 17.18 3.47 6.83
N GLY A 369 17.23 4.78 7.05
CA GLY A 369 16.50 5.45 8.11
C GLY A 369 15.72 6.64 7.58
N THR A 370 14.51 6.83 8.10
CA THR A 370 13.64 7.97 7.77
C THR A 370 13.06 8.53 9.05
N ARG A 371 13.11 9.86 9.19
CA ARG A 371 12.48 10.61 10.27
C ARG A 371 11.61 11.70 9.66
N VAL A 372 10.34 11.78 10.08
CA VAL A 372 9.40 12.76 9.59
C VAL A 372 8.58 13.36 10.74
N GLY A 373 8.44 14.69 10.70
CA GLY A 373 7.55 15.45 11.57
C GLY A 373 6.43 16.06 10.75
N TYR A 374 5.19 15.98 11.24
CA TYR A 374 4.03 16.54 10.55
C TYR A 374 2.94 16.99 11.53
N SER A 375 2.03 17.82 11.04
CA SER A 375 0.84 18.24 11.77
C SER A 375 -0.38 17.64 11.12
N TYR A 376 -1.49 17.56 11.85
CA TYR A 376 -2.76 17.07 11.30
C TYR A 376 -3.96 17.80 11.89
N THR A 377 -5.04 17.78 11.13
CA THR A 377 -6.39 18.19 11.56
C THR A 377 -7.38 17.06 11.27
N THR A 378 -8.62 17.17 11.70
CA THR A 378 -9.65 16.17 11.41
C THR A 378 -10.55 16.62 10.26
N ASP A 379 -11.26 15.68 9.64
CA ASP A 379 -12.33 15.98 8.67
C ASP A 379 -13.40 16.91 9.22
N ALA A 380 -13.69 16.75 10.50
CA ALA A 380 -14.63 17.61 11.15
C ALA A 380 -14.20 19.08 11.10
N ASP A 381 -12.89 19.32 11.08
CA ASP A 381 -12.36 20.67 10.95
C ASP A 381 -12.35 21.17 9.51
N THR A 382 -12.24 20.27 8.53
CA THR A 382 -12.44 20.62 7.11
C THR A 382 -13.89 20.97 6.83
N SER A 383 -14.83 20.22 7.39
CA SER A 383 -16.26 20.54 7.27
C SER A 383 -16.68 21.78 8.09
N ALA A 384 -15.97 22.11 9.15
CA ALA A 384 -16.20 23.29 9.94
C ALA A 384 -15.81 24.59 9.22
N GLN A 385 -14.90 24.52 8.26
CA GLN A 385 -14.57 25.67 7.40
C GLN A 385 -15.70 26.08 6.46
N GLU A 386 -16.57 25.14 6.10
CA GLU A 386 -17.78 25.47 5.34
C GLU A 386 -18.72 26.42 6.11
N SER A 387 -18.60 26.46 7.43
CA SER A 387 -19.35 27.36 8.33
C SER A 387 -18.55 28.58 8.77
N GLY A 388 -17.42 28.89 8.14
CA GLY A 388 -16.59 30.04 8.47
C GLY A 388 -15.68 29.88 9.68
N THR A 389 -15.58 28.69 10.26
CA THR A 389 -14.64 28.41 11.37
C THR A 389 -13.22 28.20 10.87
N PRO A 390 -12.19 28.71 11.55
CA PRO A 390 -10.80 28.51 11.11
C PRO A 390 -10.35 27.07 11.29
N TRP A 391 -9.43 26.62 10.43
CA TRP A 391 -8.76 25.34 10.59
C TRP A 391 -8.14 25.19 11.98
N ARG A 392 -8.40 24.07 12.63
CA ARG A 392 -7.87 23.77 13.95
C ARG A 392 -6.82 22.67 13.87
N LYS A 393 -5.64 22.97 14.38
CA LYS A 393 -4.60 21.96 14.54
C LYS A 393 -5.00 20.95 15.62
N MET A 394 -5.18 19.69 15.23
CA MET A 394 -5.51 18.61 16.16
C MET A 394 -4.28 18.06 16.89
N GLY A 395 -3.14 18.17 16.26
CA GLY A 395 -1.91 17.66 16.87
C GLY A 395 -0.70 17.69 15.97
N THR A 396 0.36 17.07 16.46
CA THR A 396 1.62 16.84 15.75
C THR A 396 2.02 15.39 15.86
N SER A 397 2.74 14.89 14.86
CA SER A 397 3.27 13.55 14.84
C SER A 397 4.75 13.56 14.48
N LYS A 398 5.50 12.66 15.09
CA LYS A 398 6.89 12.37 14.73
C LYS A 398 7.01 10.87 14.49
N ALA A 399 7.36 10.49 13.26
CA ALA A 399 7.62 9.11 12.90
C ALA A 399 9.11 8.92 12.62
N GLN A 400 9.65 7.80 13.05
CA GLN A 400 11.01 7.38 12.76
C GLN A 400 11.02 5.90 12.43
N SER A 401 11.53 5.54 11.25
CA SER A 401 11.72 4.16 10.82
C SER A 401 13.18 3.92 10.51
N ASN A 402 13.75 2.86 11.07
CA ASN A 402 15.11 2.41 10.83
C ASN A 402 15.09 0.95 10.40
N SER A 403 15.72 0.64 9.29
CA SER A 403 15.83 -0.71 8.73
C SER A 403 17.29 -1.03 8.46
N PHE A 404 17.74 -2.22 8.83
CA PHE A 404 19.08 -2.71 8.56
C PHE A 404 19.04 -4.18 8.15
N ALA A 405 19.90 -4.56 7.24
CA ALA A 405 20.02 -5.93 6.77
C ALA A 405 21.47 -6.32 6.53
N LEU A 406 21.69 -7.62 6.62
CA LEU A 406 22.90 -8.31 6.18
C LEU A 406 22.49 -9.36 5.16
N ASP A 407 22.95 -9.21 3.92
CA ASP A 407 22.67 -10.10 2.80
C ASP A 407 23.95 -10.86 2.42
N TYR A 408 23.90 -12.17 2.43
CA TYR A 408 24.95 -13.03 1.89
C TYR A 408 24.45 -13.70 0.61
N LYS A 409 25.24 -13.64 -0.44
CA LYS A 409 24.98 -14.32 -1.71
C LYS A 409 26.15 -15.20 -2.10
N ILE A 410 25.84 -16.40 -2.58
CA ILE A 410 26.80 -17.29 -3.23
C ILE A 410 26.19 -17.86 -4.51
N LYS A 411 26.88 -17.69 -5.63
CA LYS A 411 26.46 -18.12 -6.96
C LYS A 411 27.66 -18.50 -7.81
N PRO A 412 28.23 -19.69 -7.64
CA PRO A 412 29.33 -20.16 -8.45
C PRO A 412 28.94 -20.30 -9.93
N ALA A 413 29.78 -19.80 -10.83
CA ALA A 413 29.50 -19.80 -12.26
C ALA A 413 29.40 -21.21 -12.84
N ASP A 414 30.13 -22.17 -12.27
CA ASP A 414 30.25 -23.59 -12.69
C ASP A 414 29.23 -24.49 -11.98
N ASN A 415 28.45 -23.97 -10.99
CA ASN A 415 27.51 -24.81 -10.25
C ASN A 415 26.06 -24.26 -10.39
N PRO A 416 25.29 -24.75 -11.37
CA PRO A 416 23.91 -24.28 -11.58
C PRO A 416 22.95 -24.68 -10.47
N LEU A 417 23.36 -25.54 -9.52
CA LEU A 417 22.53 -25.97 -8.39
C LEU A 417 22.56 -24.98 -7.21
N LEU A 418 23.48 -24.01 -7.22
CA LEU A 418 23.72 -23.10 -6.11
C LEU A 418 23.58 -21.63 -6.56
N ASP A 419 22.45 -21.03 -6.25
CA ASP A 419 22.21 -19.59 -6.30
C ASP A 419 21.52 -19.24 -4.97
N LEU A 420 22.35 -19.27 -3.88
CA LEU A 420 21.88 -19.15 -2.51
C LEU A 420 21.93 -17.69 -2.05
N LYS A 421 20.85 -17.25 -1.45
CA LYS A 421 20.73 -15.95 -0.80
C LYS A 421 20.28 -16.15 0.64
N VAL A 422 20.94 -15.47 1.55
CA VAL A 422 20.60 -15.45 2.97
C VAL A 422 20.52 -14.01 3.41
N LYS A 423 19.41 -13.63 4.03
CA LYS A 423 19.19 -12.29 4.56
C LYS A 423 18.75 -12.37 6.02
N ALA A 424 19.41 -11.59 6.88
CA ALA A 424 18.93 -11.29 8.21
C ALA A 424 18.67 -9.77 8.33
N TYR A 425 17.54 -9.38 8.92
CA TYR A 425 17.18 -7.98 8.97
C TYR A 425 16.43 -7.60 10.25
N GLY A 426 16.47 -6.30 10.56
CA GLY A 426 15.69 -5.67 11.62
C GLY A 426 15.09 -4.37 11.13
N VAL A 427 13.84 -4.12 11.52
CA VAL A 427 13.13 -2.87 11.29
C VAL A 427 12.57 -2.38 12.59
N GLU A 428 12.77 -1.11 12.90
CA GLU A 428 12.17 -0.46 14.06
C GLU A 428 11.47 0.82 13.63
N THR A 429 10.15 0.87 13.81
CA THR A 429 9.35 2.05 13.52
C THR A 429 8.74 2.57 14.82
N ASN A 430 9.02 3.83 15.13
CA ASN A 430 8.54 4.54 16.31
C ASN A 430 7.71 5.73 15.84
N VAL A 431 6.51 5.88 16.39
CA VAL A 431 5.66 7.06 16.15
C VAL A 431 5.25 7.66 17.48
N GLU A 432 5.40 8.96 17.58
CA GLU A 432 4.96 9.77 18.70
C GLU A 432 3.91 10.76 18.19
N ASN A 433 2.68 10.59 18.66
CA ASN A 433 1.55 11.44 18.31
C ASN A 433 1.15 12.29 19.52
N TYR A 434 1.21 13.58 19.36
CA TYR A 434 0.70 14.52 20.34
C TYR A 434 -0.62 15.08 19.87
N THR A 435 -1.71 14.79 20.58
CA THR A 435 -3.02 15.41 20.35
C THR A 435 -3.14 16.61 21.27
N THR A 436 -3.40 17.78 20.70
CA THR A 436 -3.56 19.03 21.45
C THR A 436 -4.78 18.98 22.34
N PRO A 437 -4.76 19.65 23.51
CA PRO A 437 -5.95 19.82 24.34
C PRO A 437 -7.12 20.36 23.52
N THR A 438 -8.27 19.74 23.65
CA THR A 438 -9.51 20.19 23.02
C THR A 438 -10.47 20.67 24.10
N TYR A 439 -11.35 21.60 23.72
CA TYR A 439 -12.41 22.07 24.57
C TYR A 439 -13.74 21.95 23.81
N PRO A 440 -14.86 21.77 24.50
CA PRO A 440 -16.12 21.81 23.84
C PRO A 440 -16.26 23.15 23.11
N PHE A 441 -16.60 23.10 21.87
CA PHE A 441 -17.02 24.31 21.15
C PHE A 441 -18.35 24.01 20.50
N SER A 442 -19.20 24.97 20.51
CA SER A 442 -20.44 24.87 19.79
C SER A 442 -20.14 24.85 18.29
N ARG A 443 -20.45 23.77 17.67
CA ARG A 443 -20.43 23.61 16.22
C ARG A 443 -21.61 24.36 15.55
N PHE A 444 -22.53 24.89 16.37
CA PHE A 444 -23.89 25.14 15.93
C PHE A 444 -24.45 26.52 16.24
N ASP A 445 -23.72 27.41 16.89
CA ASP A 445 -24.28 28.72 17.19
C ASP A 445 -23.24 29.82 17.33
N GLY A 446 -23.64 30.97 16.82
CA GLY A 446 -22.98 32.22 17.11
C GLY A 446 -23.21 32.73 18.54
N GLU A 447 -23.87 31.98 19.42
CA GLU A 447 -24.19 32.37 20.77
C GLU A 447 -23.36 31.74 21.88
N PHE A 448 -22.58 30.68 21.61
CA PHE A 448 -21.50 30.35 22.52
C PHE A 448 -20.36 31.35 22.35
N THR A 449 -20.69 32.57 22.64
CA THR A 449 -19.81 33.73 22.54
C THR A 449 -18.62 33.66 23.47
N ASP A 450 -18.45 32.62 24.25
CA ASP A 450 -17.35 32.56 25.19
C ASP A 450 -16.68 31.17 25.28
N ALA A 451 -16.07 30.75 24.15
CA ALA A 451 -15.15 29.57 24.14
C ALA A 451 -14.06 29.74 25.23
N ALA A 452 -13.65 30.94 25.54
CA ALA A 452 -12.73 31.27 26.60
C ALA A 452 -13.30 30.92 27.99
N LYS A 453 -14.59 31.23 28.22
CA LYS A 453 -15.27 30.94 29.48
C LYS A 453 -15.56 29.45 29.67
N ILE A 454 -15.88 28.71 28.61
CA ILE A 454 -16.02 27.24 28.65
C ILE A 454 -14.68 26.63 29.01
N ARG A 455 -13.62 27.07 28.39
CA ARG A 455 -12.27 26.66 28.70
C ARG A 455 -11.93 26.96 30.15
N GLU A 456 -12.11 28.18 30.59
CA GLU A 456 -11.87 28.63 31.95
C GLU A 456 -12.65 27.79 32.98
N ASN A 457 -13.92 27.50 32.72
CA ASN A 457 -14.73 26.65 33.60
C ASN A 457 -14.21 25.21 33.67
N ILE A 458 -13.85 24.60 32.53
CA ILE A 458 -13.31 23.25 32.51
C ILE A 458 -11.98 23.20 33.23
N ASP A 459 -11.11 24.14 32.98
CA ASP A 459 -9.80 24.18 33.61
C ASP A 459 -9.96 24.39 35.13
N ASN A 460 -10.73 25.35 35.58
CA ASN A 460 -10.95 25.66 37.01
C ASN A 460 -11.73 24.58 37.76
N GLU A 461 -12.82 24.06 37.19
CA GLU A 461 -13.67 23.09 37.90
C GLU A 461 -13.11 21.68 37.91
N TYR A 462 -12.40 21.32 36.85
CA TYR A 462 -11.98 19.92 36.69
C TYR A 462 -10.48 19.73 36.85
N TRP A 463 -9.65 20.55 36.25
CA TRP A 463 -8.20 20.36 36.26
C TRP A 463 -7.50 21.06 37.41
N ASP A 464 -7.74 22.36 37.61
CA ASP A 464 -7.09 23.15 38.68
C ASP A 464 -7.63 22.79 40.05
N SER A 465 -8.88 22.41 40.16
CA SER A 465 -9.45 21.85 41.39
C SER A 465 -8.88 20.48 41.76
N GLY A 466 -8.14 19.82 40.86
CA GLY A 466 -7.68 18.45 40.98
C GLY A 466 -8.77 17.40 40.88
N ALA A 467 -9.95 17.79 40.40
CA ALA A 467 -11.11 16.89 40.29
C ALA A 467 -10.84 15.72 39.34
N CYS A 468 -10.07 15.97 38.27
CA CYS A 468 -9.70 14.97 37.29
C CYS A 468 -8.66 13.95 37.79
N GLU A 469 -8.00 14.21 38.90
CA GLU A 469 -6.94 13.37 39.50
C GLU A 469 -7.41 12.64 40.76
N LYS A 470 -8.63 12.94 41.27
CA LYS A 470 -9.15 12.35 42.52
C LYS A 470 -10.14 11.20 42.24
N PRO A 471 -10.09 10.12 43.05
CA PRO A 471 -10.94 8.94 42.82
C PRO A 471 -12.44 9.12 43.09
N ASP A 472 -12.87 10.18 43.78
CA ASP A 472 -14.24 10.33 44.31
C ASP A 472 -15.19 11.11 43.39
N LYS A 473 -15.15 10.92 42.07
CA LYS A 473 -15.99 11.75 41.21
C LYS A 473 -16.98 10.96 40.38
N THR A 474 -18.13 11.59 40.16
CA THR A 474 -19.20 11.06 39.34
C THR A 474 -18.72 10.68 37.94
N PRO A 475 -19.34 9.67 37.30
CA PRO A 475 -18.99 9.24 35.93
C PRO A 475 -18.87 10.38 34.92
N TYR A 476 -19.69 11.43 35.08
CA TYR A 476 -19.67 12.63 34.21
C TYR A 476 -18.34 13.38 34.29
N ALA A 477 -17.79 13.59 35.49
CA ALA A 477 -16.49 14.23 35.64
C ALA A 477 -15.36 13.47 34.93
N LEU A 478 -15.44 12.12 34.98
CA LEU A 478 -14.44 11.27 34.34
C LEU A 478 -14.38 11.46 32.81
N ASP A 479 -15.50 11.70 32.18
CA ASP A 479 -15.54 11.88 30.74
C ASP A 479 -15.06 13.27 30.30
N VAL A 480 -15.42 14.30 31.03
CA VAL A 480 -14.84 15.64 30.83
C VAL A 480 -13.34 15.58 30.95
N CYS A 481 -12.81 14.94 32.00
CA CYS A 481 -11.40 14.80 32.28
C CYS A 481 -10.63 14.01 31.18
N ARG A 482 -11.28 13.09 30.50
CA ARG A 482 -10.66 12.30 29.44
C ARG A 482 -10.69 12.99 28.07
N GLN A 483 -11.63 13.91 27.87
CA GLN A 483 -11.89 14.50 26.57
C GLN A 483 -11.36 15.94 26.46
N TYR A 484 -11.47 16.73 27.51
CA TYR A 484 -11.25 18.16 27.43
C TYR A 484 -10.14 18.64 28.34
N GLY A 485 -9.50 19.72 27.95
CA GLY A 485 -8.44 20.36 28.71
C GLY A 485 -7.14 19.59 28.80
N VAL A 486 -7.03 18.44 28.14
CA VAL A 486 -5.89 17.54 28.27
C VAL A 486 -5.28 17.20 26.91
N GLY A 487 -3.97 17.36 26.83
CA GLY A 487 -3.16 16.86 25.73
C GLY A 487 -2.84 15.39 25.94
N ARG A 488 -2.68 14.67 24.84
CA ARG A 488 -2.32 13.23 24.87
C ARG A 488 -1.09 12.98 24.02
N ASN A 489 -0.09 12.37 24.59
CA ASN A 489 1.10 11.92 23.90
C ASN A 489 1.10 10.39 23.84
N ASN A 490 0.88 9.85 22.64
CA ASN A 490 0.89 8.43 22.36
C ASN A 490 2.21 8.06 21.70
N ARG A 491 2.95 7.13 22.28
CA ARG A 491 4.13 6.51 21.67
C ARG A 491 3.83 5.09 21.28
N LEU A 492 4.05 4.78 20.02
CA LEU A 492 3.90 3.45 19.44
C LEU A 492 5.23 3.01 18.85
N SER A 493 5.66 1.80 19.15
CA SER A 493 6.87 1.19 18.61
C SER A 493 6.57 -0.19 18.09
N THR A 494 6.97 -0.47 16.86
CA THR A 494 6.96 -1.82 16.28
C THR A 494 8.38 -2.21 15.89
N LYS A 495 8.84 -3.36 16.39
CA LYS A 495 10.13 -3.96 16.04
C LYS A 495 9.88 -5.25 15.28
N THR A 496 10.34 -5.30 14.05
CA THR A 496 10.30 -6.48 13.18
C THR A 496 11.70 -7.05 13.03
N GLN A 497 11.86 -8.33 13.26
CA GLN A 497 13.11 -9.07 12.99
C GLN A 497 12.80 -10.21 12.04
N GLY A 498 13.60 -10.35 10.99
CA GLY A 498 13.35 -11.33 9.96
C GLY A 498 14.61 -12.04 9.48
N PHE A 499 14.39 -13.24 9.00
CA PHE A 499 15.37 -14.11 8.37
C PHE A 499 14.79 -14.71 7.10
N GLN A 500 15.56 -14.72 6.03
CA GLN A 500 15.20 -15.27 4.73
C GLN A 500 16.37 -16.11 4.21
N LEU A 501 16.05 -17.25 3.66
CA LEU A 501 16.99 -18.09 2.94
C LEU A 501 16.29 -18.66 1.73
N ASP A 502 16.86 -18.47 0.54
CA ASP A 502 16.38 -19.11 -0.67
C ASP A 502 17.55 -19.58 -1.54
N ASN A 503 17.35 -20.70 -2.19
CA ASN A 503 18.26 -21.23 -3.20
C ASN A 503 17.50 -21.52 -4.48
N THR A 504 18.16 -21.31 -5.62
CA THR A 504 17.65 -21.71 -6.92
C THR A 504 18.61 -22.69 -7.57
N SER A 505 18.14 -23.93 -7.80
CA SER A 505 18.86 -24.97 -8.54
C SER A 505 18.30 -25.05 -9.95
N ARG A 506 19.18 -25.09 -10.96
CA ARG A 506 18.81 -25.20 -12.37
C ARG A 506 19.30 -26.49 -12.98
N PHE A 507 18.43 -27.16 -13.72
CA PHE A 507 18.69 -28.38 -14.45
C PHE A 507 18.30 -28.15 -15.91
N VAL A 508 19.24 -28.37 -16.83
CA VAL A 508 19.04 -28.15 -18.26
C VAL A 508 18.91 -29.49 -18.98
N PHE A 509 17.82 -29.71 -19.67
CA PHE A 509 17.46 -30.90 -20.42
C PHE A 509 17.21 -30.52 -21.89
N GLY A 510 18.26 -30.45 -22.69
CA GLY A 510 18.16 -30.00 -24.06
C GLY A 510 17.73 -28.53 -24.16
N ALA A 511 16.58 -28.24 -24.74
CA ALA A 511 16.00 -26.90 -24.82
C ALA A 511 15.21 -26.48 -23.56
N THR A 512 14.91 -27.47 -22.71
CA THR A 512 14.03 -27.22 -21.53
C THR A 512 14.87 -27.02 -20.28
N THR A 513 14.53 -26.01 -19.48
CA THR A 513 15.17 -25.74 -18.18
C THR A 513 14.16 -25.97 -17.05
N LEU A 514 14.54 -26.79 -16.07
CA LEU A 514 13.85 -26.94 -14.80
C LEU A 514 14.59 -26.09 -13.75
N SER A 515 13.92 -25.11 -13.20
CA SER A 515 14.39 -24.33 -12.07
C SER A 515 13.62 -24.70 -10.81
N ALA A 516 14.33 -25.05 -9.74
CA ALA A 516 13.76 -25.32 -8.43
C ALA A 516 14.20 -24.21 -7.47
N ASN A 517 13.27 -23.33 -7.09
CA ASN A 517 13.49 -22.34 -6.03
C ASN A 517 12.86 -22.85 -4.73
N TYR A 518 13.62 -22.85 -3.65
CA TYR A 518 13.16 -23.35 -2.36
C TYR A 518 13.83 -22.59 -1.22
N GLY A 519 13.13 -22.48 -0.11
CA GLY A 519 13.66 -21.70 0.99
C GLY A 519 12.76 -21.62 2.20
N VAL A 520 13.17 -20.75 3.11
CA VAL A 520 12.44 -20.44 4.34
C VAL A 520 12.41 -18.93 4.55
N GLU A 521 11.31 -18.45 5.13
CA GLU A 521 11.16 -17.10 5.61
C GLU A 521 10.60 -17.14 7.04
N TYR A 522 11.16 -16.33 7.92
CA TYR A 522 10.66 -16.17 9.28
C TYR A 522 10.76 -14.72 9.70
N PHE A 523 9.73 -14.21 10.34
CA PHE A 523 9.79 -12.91 10.99
C PHE A 523 8.94 -12.86 12.27
N THR A 524 9.24 -11.88 13.10
CA THR A 524 8.50 -11.61 14.33
C THR A 524 8.35 -10.11 14.52
N ASP A 525 7.13 -9.69 14.84
CA ASP A 525 6.78 -8.32 15.17
C ASP A 525 6.50 -8.21 16.65
N HIS A 526 7.03 -7.18 17.26
CA HIS A 526 6.76 -6.83 18.64
C HIS A 526 6.31 -5.38 18.72
N THR A 527 5.03 -5.18 19.07
CA THR A 527 4.43 -3.86 19.20
C THR A 527 4.28 -3.49 20.67
N THR A 528 4.71 -2.28 21.01
CA THR A 528 4.56 -1.69 22.35
C THR A 528 3.95 -0.30 22.21
N SER A 529 3.13 0.08 23.17
CA SER A 529 2.51 1.39 23.20
C SER A 529 2.56 2.00 24.60
N ASN A 530 2.58 3.32 24.66
CA ASN A 530 2.53 4.10 25.90
C ASN A 530 1.74 5.37 25.65
N GLN A 531 0.91 5.77 26.61
CA GLN A 531 0.14 6.99 26.56
C GLN A 531 0.44 7.84 27.81
N ARG A 532 0.68 9.14 27.60
CA ARG A 532 0.82 10.15 28.63
C ARG A 532 -0.13 11.29 28.36
N TRP A 533 -0.51 11.97 29.40
CA TRP A 533 -1.39 13.14 29.33
C TRP A 533 -0.71 14.34 29.94
N ASP A 534 -1.01 15.49 29.42
CA ASP A 534 -0.59 16.78 29.99
C ASP A 534 -1.76 17.76 30.01
N HIS A 535 -1.82 18.55 31.05
CA HIS A 535 -2.69 19.71 31.15
C HIS A 535 -1.81 20.93 31.41
N ASP A 536 -1.88 21.91 30.54
CA ASP A 536 -1.08 23.14 30.56
C ASP A 536 0.44 22.90 30.80
N GLY A 537 0.99 21.86 30.12
CA GLY A 537 2.40 21.45 30.20
C GLY A 537 2.77 20.62 31.45
N ARG A 538 1.84 20.42 32.38
CA ARG A 538 2.01 19.55 33.54
C ARG A 538 1.57 18.13 33.21
N GLU A 539 2.42 17.13 33.45
CA GLU A 539 2.01 15.72 33.30
C GLU A 539 0.89 15.42 34.31
N VAL A 540 -0.22 14.92 33.76
CA VAL A 540 -1.41 14.56 34.54
C VAL A 540 -1.81 13.14 34.25
N ARG A 541 -2.60 12.55 35.13
CA ARG A 541 -3.16 11.22 34.89
C ARG A 541 -4.65 11.24 35.18
N PRO A 542 -5.49 11.39 34.13
CA PRO A 542 -6.92 11.36 34.31
C PRO A 542 -7.38 10.04 34.93
N ILE A 543 -8.33 10.11 35.84
CA ILE A 543 -8.90 8.95 36.54
C ILE A 543 -9.39 7.91 35.54
N GLY A 544 -9.13 6.63 35.82
CA GLY A 544 -9.53 5.52 34.99
C GLY A 544 -8.67 5.33 33.71
N THR A 545 -7.55 6.04 33.59
CA THR A 545 -6.58 5.81 32.51
C THR A 545 -5.45 4.88 32.97
N THR A 546 -5.00 4.00 32.09
CA THR A 546 -4.01 2.96 32.43
C THR A 546 -2.57 3.33 32.06
N GLY A 547 -2.34 4.42 31.37
CA GLY A 547 -1.03 4.76 30.80
C GLY A 547 -0.68 3.92 29.56
N LYS A 548 -1.61 3.11 29.08
CA LYS A 548 -1.49 2.31 27.86
C LYS A 548 -2.40 2.86 26.81
N ASP A 549 -1.93 2.94 25.59
CA ASP A 549 -2.79 3.23 24.46
C ASP A 549 -3.53 1.95 24.07
N ALA A 550 -4.76 1.84 24.50
CA ALA A 550 -5.58 0.65 24.29
C ALA A 550 -5.99 0.48 22.81
N LEU A 551 -6.01 1.57 22.03
CA LEU A 551 -6.25 1.53 20.60
C LEU A 551 -5.06 0.96 19.82
N ASN A 552 -3.86 1.00 20.42
CA ASN A 552 -2.65 0.41 19.88
C ASN A 552 -2.11 -0.63 20.86
N PRO A 553 -2.66 -1.85 20.85
CA PRO A 553 -2.37 -2.86 21.86
C PRO A 553 -0.94 -3.38 21.77
N GLN A 554 -0.45 -3.87 22.88
CA GLN A 554 0.84 -4.53 22.97
C GLN A 554 0.70 -6.01 22.58
N GLY A 555 1.61 -6.49 21.76
CA GLY A 555 1.57 -7.88 21.32
C GLY A 555 2.83 -8.31 20.57
N ARG A 556 2.94 -9.61 20.39
CA ARG A 556 3.96 -10.23 19.56
C ARG A 556 3.33 -11.18 18.57
N ARG A 557 3.65 -10.98 17.28
CA ARG A 557 3.29 -11.88 16.20
C ARG A 557 4.54 -12.53 15.65
N SER A 558 4.47 -13.81 15.33
CA SER A 558 5.54 -14.52 14.62
C SER A 558 4.93 -15.25 13.43
N MET A 559 5.58 -15.17 12.30
CA MET A 559 5.22 -15.92 11.11
C MET A 559 6.45 -16.61 10.52
N GLY A 560 6.25 -17.81 10.04
CA GLY A 560 7.29 -18.55 9.35
C GLY A 560 6.71 -19.33 8.19
N SER A 561 7.48 -19.50 7.13
CA SER A 561 7.12 -20.34 6.01
C SER A 561 8.29 -21.15 5.49
N ILE A 562 7.97 -22.32 4.95
CA ILE A 562 8.84 -23.10 4.06
C ILE A 562 8.15 -23.18 2.71
N PHE A 563 8.89 -22.99 1.64
CA PHE A 563 8.34 -22.99 0.30
C PHE A 563 9.21 -23.69 -0.71
N THR A 564 8.58 -24.14 -1.78
CA THR A 564 9.25 -24.62 -3.00
C THR A 564 8.45 -24.18 -4.21
N GLU A 565 9.16 -23.84 -5.28
CA GLU A 565 8.59 -23.55 -6.61
C GLU A 565 9.42 -24.32 -7.64
N LEU A 566 8.75 -25.11 -8.45
CA LEU A 566 9.32 -25.80 -9.60
C LEU A 566 8.84 -25.10 -10.86
N LYS A 567 9.76 -24.59 -11.66
CA LYS A 567 9.49 -23.90 -12.92
C LYS A 567 10.14 -24.67 -14.05
N LEU A 568 9.33 -25.19 -14.97
CA LEU A 568 9.75 -25.82 -16.20
C LEU A 568 9.50 -24.87 -17.36
N GLU A 569 10.51 -24.55 -18.13
CA GLU A 569 10.40 -23.60 -19.23
C GLU A 569 11.25 -23.98 -20.43
N ASP A 570 10.73 -23.65 -21.59
CA ASP A 570 11.45 -23.60 -22.87
C ASP A 570 10.97 -22.38 -23.69
N ASP A 571 11.33 -22.31 -24.96
CA ASP A 571 10.93 -21.20 -25.83
C ASP A 571 9.42 -21.12 -26.04
N PHE A 572 8.68 -22.23 -25.99
CA PHE A 572 7.25 -22.30 -26.28
C PHE A 572 6.37 -22.21 -25.04
N PHE A 573 6.80 -22.76 -23.91
CA PHE A 573 5.97 -22.78 -22.69
C PHE A 573 6.74 -22.48 -21.41
N THR A 574 6.00 -22.07 -20.42
CA THR A 574 6.45 -22.03 -19.01
C THR A 574 5.36 -22.64 -18.14
N ILE A 575 5.72 -23.57 -17.28
CA ILE A 575 4.82 -24.13 -16.25
C ILE A 575 5.50 -23.99 -14.91
N SER A 576 4.79 -23.44 -13.93
CA SER A 576 5.30 -23.35 -12.55
C SER A 576 4.29 -23.92 -11.57
N ALA A 577 4.78 -24.75 -10.65
CA ALA A 577 4.03 -25.26 -9.51
C ALA A 577 4.73 -24.86 -8.23
N SER A 578 4.02 -24.29 -7.29
CA SER A 578 4.58 -23.92 -6.00
C SER A 578 3.75 -24.45 -4.84
N LEU A 579 4.43 -24.74 -3.75
CA LEU A 579 3.84 -25.17 -2.50
C LEU A 579 4.51 -24.42 -1.37
N ARG A 580 3.71 -23.81 -0.51
CA ARG A 580 4.16 -23.11 0.69
C ARG A 580 3.39 -23.62 1.88
N TYR A 581 4.07 -23.87 2.98
CA TYR A 581 3.45 -24.09 4.28
C TYR A 581 3.79 -22.89 5.17
N GLU A 582 2.77 -22.28 5.74
CA GLU A 582 2.91 -21.15 6.66
C GLU A 582 2.43 -21.51 8.05
N ARG A 583 3.11 -20.96 9.05
CA ARG A 583 2.73 -21.06 10.45
C ARG A 583 2.75 -19.68 11.09
N TYR A 584 1.73 -19.42 11.86
CA TYR A 584 1.50 -18.18 12.58
C TYR A 584 1.33 -18.43 14.07
N ARG A 585 1.80 -17.47 14.87
CA ARG A 585 1.56 -17.41 16.30
C ARG A 585 1.43 -15.95 16.73
N LEU A 586 0.38 -15.62 17.49
CA LEU A 586 0.18 -14.33 18.12
C LEU A 586 0.02 -14.53 19.63
N LYS A 587 0.67 -13.66 20.38
CA LYS A 587 0.53 -13.54 21.83
C LYS A 587 0.40 -12.08 22.19
N GLY A 588 -0.52 -11.77 23.09
CA GLY A 588 -0.71 -10.42 23.59
C GLY A 588 -1.71 -10.36 24.70
N LYS A 589 -1.92 -9.15 25.20
CA LYS A 589 -2.88 -8.87 26.24
C LYS A 589 -3.89 -7.85 25.72
N THR A 590 -5.13 -8.06 26.05
CA THR A 590 -6.21 -7.12 25.79
C THR A 590 -7.12 -7.04 26.99
N GLN A 591 -8.13 -6.21 26.90
CA GLN A 591 -9.17 -6.11 27.89
C GLN A 591 -10.51 -6.45 27.26
N VAL A 592 -11.25 -7.33 27.86
CA VAL A 592 -12.56 -7.73 27.38
C VAL A 592 -13.64 -7.20 28.33
N PRO A 593 -14.77 -6.74 27.78
CA PRO A 593 -15.87 -6.31 28.63
C PRO A 593 -16.45 -7.50 29.37
N GLY A 594 -16.77 -7.27 30.64
CA GLY A 594 -17.60 -8.20 31.42
C GLY A 594 -19.04 -8.24 30.92
N LYS A 595 -19.91 -8.73 31.75
CA LYS A 595 -21.35 -8.75 31.46
C LYS A 595 -21.81 -7.31 31.23
N GLN A 596 -22.17 -6.99 29.99
CA GLN A 596 -22.62 -5.66 29.65
C GLN A 596 -24.05 -5.44 30.12
N THR A 597 -24.16 -4.70 31.19
CA THR A 597 -25.40 -4.02 31.54
C THR A 597 -25.33 -2.60 31.04
N VAL A 598 -26.34 -2.10 30.39
CA VAL A 598 -26.42 -0.66 30.05
C VAL A 598 -27.05 0.02 31.22
N HIS A 599 -26.34 0.93 31.80
CA HIS A 599 -26.74 1.58 33.03
C HIS A 599 -27.53 2.86 32.77
N LEU A 600 -28.43 3.18 33.65
CA LEU A 600 -29.12 4.47 33.72
C LEU A 600 -28.16 5.64 33.81
N SER A 601 -26.98 5.48 34.37
CA SER A 601 -25.94 6.49 34.38
C SER A 601 -25.40 6.85 33.01
N ARG A 602 -25.44 5.93 32.03
CA ARG A 602 -25.16 6.28 30.62
C ARG A 602 -26.26 7.12 30.01
N LEU A 603 -27.51 6.87 30.39
CA LEU A 603 -28.63 7.70 29.99
C LEU A 603 -28.59 9.06 30.65
N ASP A 604 -28.30 9.12 31.93
CA ASP A 604 -28.11 10.35 32.69
C ASP A 604 -26.93 11.16 32.12
N LYS A 605 -25.80 10.49 31.85
CA LYS A 605 -24.66 11.09 31.20
C LYS A 605 -25.01 11.63 29.82
N PHE A 606 -25.67 10.81 28.99
CA PHE A 606 -26.08 11.22 27.65
C PHE A 606 -27.07 12.39 27.72
N ALA A 607 -28.06 12.32 28.60
CA ALA A 607 -28.99 13.39 28.82
C ALA A 607 -28.29 14.66 29.32
N LYS A 608 -27.38 14.54 30.29
CA LYS A 608 -26.58 15.67 30.79
C LYS A 608 -25.67 16.23 29.73
N GLU A 609 -24.99 15.39 28.96
CA GLU A 609 -24.14 15.83 27.84
C GLU A 609 -24.97 16.48 26.73
N MET A 610 -26.03 15.84 26.27
CA MET A 610 -26.93 16.43 25.27
C MET A 610 -27.57 17.72 25.78
N CYS A 611 -27.86 17.78 27.05
CA CYS A 611 -28.48 18.95 27.67
C CYS A 611 -27.48 20.07 27.95
N ALA A 612 -26.28 19.73 28.38
CA ALA A 612 -25.20 20.73 28.55
C ALA A 612 -24.74 21.34 27.24
N TYR A 613 -24.74 20.50 26.16
CA TYR A 613 -24.31 20.92 24.82
C TYR A 613 -25.44 21.29 23.88
N GLY A 614 -26.68 20.96 24.21
CA GLY A 614 -27.80 20.95 23.28
C GLY A 614 -28.99 21.78 23.70
N ALA A 615 -28.95 22.49 24.79
CA ALA A 615 -29.90 23.57 25.02
C ALA A 615 -29.53 24.72 24.09
N PHE A 616 -29.90 24.59 22.81
CA PHE A 616 -29.73 25.65 21.83
C PHE A 616 -30.91 26.65 21.98
N PRO A 617 -30.78 27.70 22.76
CA PRO A 617 -31.80 28.73 22.79
C PRO A 617 -31.79 29.44 21.45
N GLY A 618 -32.83 29.32 20.70
CA GLY A 618 -33.06 30.21 19.57
C GLY A 618 -33.31 29.61 18.19
N LEU A 619 -33.10 28.30 17.98
CA LEU A 619 -33.42 27.66 16.70
C LEU A 619 -34.89 27.22 16.65
N ALA A 620 -35.58 27.51 15.56
CA ALA A 620 -36.94 27.06 15.33
C ALA A 620 -36.95 25.53 15.11
N PRO A 621 -37.96 24.78 15.58
CA PRO A 621 -38.02 23.34 15.55
C PRO A 621 -37.87 22.69 14.17
N ASN A 622 -37.95 23.43 13.10
CA ASN A 622 -38.05 22.93 11.74
C ASN A 622 -36.78 23.16 10.88
N GLU A 623 -35.74 23.79 11.42
CA GLU A 623 -34.60 24.23 10.60
C GLU A 623 -33.41 23.26 10.56
N ASN A 624 -33.43 22.24 11.41
CA ASN A 624 -32.33 21.27 11.41
C ASN A 624 -32.85 19.91 11.85
N PRO A 625 -32.45 18.75 11.20
CA PRO A 625 -32.80 17.43 11.69
C PRO A 625 -32.42 17.17 13.15
N ARG A 626 -31.45 17.92 13.67
CA ARG A 626 -31.11 17.98 15.10
C ARG A 626 -32.09 18.77 15.94
N SER A 627 -32.87 19.70 15.36
CA SER A 627 -33.94 20.40 16.07
C SER A 627 -35.12 19.49 16.42
N GLN A 628 -35.34 18.42 15.67
CA GLN A 628 -36.29 17.38 16.04
C GLN A 628 -35.82 16.66 17.31
N VAL A 629 -34.50 16.40 17.45
CA VAL A 629 -33.90 15.87 18.67
C VAL A 629 -34.17 16.81 19.87
N GLN A 630 -34.01 18.10 19.69
CA GLN A 630 -34.30 19.09 20.76
C GLN A 630 -35.76 19.15 21.16
N SER A 631 -36.69 19.14 20.19
CA SER A 631 -38.10 19.14 20.51
C SER A 631 -38.54 17.87 21.27
N VAL A 632 -37.90 16.76 20.98
CA VAL A 632 -38.15 15.47 21.63
C VAL A 632 -37.46 15.37 23.00
N TYR A 633 -36.22 15.86 23.10
CA TYR A 633 -35.42 15.71 24.34
C TYR A 633 -35.40 16.93 25.25
N GLY A 634 -35.94 18.04 24.85
CA GLY A 634 -35.98 19.28 25.62
C GLY A 634 -36.56 19.14 27.04
N PRO A 635 -37.69 18.44 27.24
CA PRO A 635 -38.25 18.17 28.59
C PRO A 635 -37.32 17.32 29.44
N GLY A 636 -36.71 16.28 28.85
CA GLY A 636 -35.79 15.37 29.57
C GLY A 636 -34.50 16.05 30.00
N CYS A 637 -34.05 17.03 29.27
CA CYS A 637 -32.89 17.81 29.67
C CYS A 637 -33.10 18.55 31.00
N ARG A 638 -34.29 19.12 31.23
CA ARG A 638 -34.58 19.76 32.51
C ARG A 638 -34.61 18.78 33.68
N LEU A 639 -35.12 17.58 33.43
CA LEU A 639 -35.20 16.52 34.42
C LEU A 639 -33.80 15.92 34.70
N ALA A 640 -33.00 15.71 33.68
CA ALA A 640 -31.63 15.24 33.84
C ALA A 640 -30.77 16.25 34.61
N LEU A 641 -30.90 17.52 34.33
CA LEU A 641 -30.20 18.56 35.06
C LEU A 641 -30.68 18.69 36.51
N ALA A 642 -31.93 18.35 36.80
CA ALA A 642 -32.49 18.34 38.16
C ALA A 642 -32.10 17.09 38.95
N GLY A 643 -31.54 16.06 38.32
CA GLY A 643 -31.13 14.82 38.97
C GLY A 643 -32.31 13.89 39.39
N ASP A 644 -33.47 14.07 38.82
CA ASP A 644 -34.67 13.25 39.09
C ASP A 644 -34.63 11.99 38.18
N GLU A 645 -34.11 10.90 38.74
CA GLU A 645 -33.96 9.63 38.01
C GLU A 645 -35.27 8.99 37.61
N SER A 646 -36.32 9.07 38.47
CA SER A 646 -37.63 8.50 38.17
C SER A 646 -38.34 9.28 37.06
N ALA A 647 -38.19 10.57 37.03
CA ALA A 647 -38.72 11.45 35.98
C ALA A 647 -37.93 11.25 34.66
N ILE A 648 -36.63 11.05 34.72
CA ILE A 648 -35.82 10.69 33.57
C ILE A 648 -36.29 9.36 32.94
N ALA A 649 -36.48 8.35 33.75
CA ALA A 649 -36.94 7.04 33.30
C ALA A 649 -38.35 7.11 32.67
N ALA A 650 -39.27 7.87 33.29
CA ALA A 650 -40.61 8.11 32.73
C ALA A 650 -40.56 8.87 31.41
N TRP A 651 -39.68 9.85 31.29
CA TRP A 651 -39.50 10.61 30.05
C TRP A 651 -38.92 9.72 28.93
N TRP A 652 -37.97 8.86 29.24
CA TRP A 652 -37.40 7.93 28.27
C TRP A 652 -38.44 6.90 27.77
N ALA A 653 -39.43 6.57 28.59
CA ALA A 653 -40.51 5.67 28.19
C ALA A 653 -41.36 6.24 27.03
N ASP A 654 -41.49 7.54 26.97
CA ASP A 654 -42.27 8.26 25.95
C ASP A 654 -41.49 8.65 24.69
N VAL A 655 -40.19 8.31 24.60
CA VAL A 655 -39.38 8.66 23.42
C VAL A 655 -39.87 7.90 22.18
N PRO A 656 -40.18 8.61 21.07
CA PRO A 656 -40.66 7.99 19.86
C PRO A 656 -39.68 6.92 19.31
N THR A 657 -40.25 5.86 18.78
CA THR A 657 -39.48 4.80 18.12
C THR A 657 -39.60 4.91 16.62
N TYR A 658 -38.56 4.45 15.90
CA TYR A 658 -38.59 4.26 14.46
C TYR A 658 -38.04 2.88 14.12
N VAL A 659 -38.40 2.41 12.94
CA VAL A 659 -37.81 1.16 12.38
C VAL A 659 -36.70 1.56 11.44
N ASP A 660 -35.46 1.12 11.71
CA ASP A 660 -34.32 1.40 10.86
C ASP A 660 -34.38 0.59 9.54
N GLN A 661 -33.46 0.86 8.63
CA GLN A 661 -33.39 0.18 7.34
C GLN A 661 -33.18 -1.35 7.44
N ARG A 662 -32.82 -1.82 8.62
CA ARG A 662 -32.60 -3.22 8.94
C ARG A 662 -33.81 -3.88 9.62
N GLY A 663 -34.96 -3.18 9.65
CA GLY A 663 -36.18 -3.65 10.29
C GLY A 663 -36.14 -3.63 11.83
N ARG A 664 -35.13 -3.02 12.46
CA ARG A 664 -35.00 -2.96 13.92
C ARG A 664 -35.73 -1.72 14.45
N THR A 665 -36.50 -1.93 15.50
CA THR A 665 -37.11 -0.82 16.21
C THR A 665 -36.08 -0.12 17.07
N LYS A 666 -35.84 1.16 16.81
CA LYS A 666 -34.91 2.02 17.56
C LYS A 666 -35.64 3.21 18.15
N ASN A 667 -35.22 3.63 19.32
CA ASN A 667 -35.63 4.92 19.86
C ASN A 667 -34.93 6.02 19.11
N PHE A 668 -35.63 7.11 18.90
CA PHE A 668 -35.04 8.28 18.24
C PHE A 668 -33.88 8.79 19.08
N TYR A 669 -32.67 8.62 18.61
CA TYR A 669 -31.43 9.13 19.22
C TYR A 669 -30.98 8.51 20.55
N ILE A 670 -31.46 7.39 20.95
CA ILE A 670 -30.87 6.71 22.09
C ILE A 670 -29.64 5.93 21.64
N PRO A 671 -28.47 6.17 22.25
CA PRO A 671 -27.34 5.26 22.05
C PRO A 671 -27.76 3.84 22.41
N GLY A 672 -27.74 2.93 21.47
CA GLY A 672 -28.20 1.62 21.70
C GLY A 672 -29.50 1.25 20.98
N GLY A 673 -30.25 2.20 20.48
CA GLY A 673 -31.54 1.96 19.85
C GLY A 673 -32.50 1.17 20.72
N ARG A 674 -32.40 1.33 22.05
CA ARG A 674 -33.13 0.54 23.02
C ARG A 674 -34.36 1.26 23.50
N ARG A 675 -35.41 0.52 23.84
CA ARG A 675 -36.54 1.08 24.53
C ARG A 675 -36.19 1.32 26.00
N SER A 676 -36.76 2.36 26.59
CA SER A 676 -36.59 2.63 28.02
C SER A 676 -36.94 1.44 28.94
N SER A 677 -37.97 0.68 28.59
CA SER A 677 -38.35 -0.55 29.32
C SER A 677 -37.24 -1.58 29.42
N ASP A 678 -36.25 -1.55 28.50
CA ASP A 678 -35.11 -2.47 28.51
C ASP A 678 -34.09 -2.05 29.58
N TYR A 679 -34.10 -0.78 29.98
CA TYR A 679 -33.24 -0.27 31.05
C TYR A 679 -33.82 -0.47 32.44
N GLU A 680 -35.10 -0.28 32.60
CA GLU A 680 -35.79 -0.45 33.91
C GLU A 680 -35.67 -1.87 34.47
N LYS A 681 -35.59 -2.85 33.60
CA LYS A 681 -35.48 -4.26 34.00
C LYS A 681 -34.09 -4.69 34.46
N GLU A 682 -33.08 -3.91 34.15
CA GLU A 682 -31.67 -4.28 34.34
C GLU A 682 -30.92 -3.36 35.28
N PHE A 683 -31.53 -2.27 35.66
CA PHE A 683 -30.93 -1.36 36.64
C PHE A 683 -31.01 -1.95 38.04
N GLN A 684 -29.84 -2.29 38.58
CA GLN A 684 -29.64 -2.63 39.96
C GLN A 684 -28.64 -1.60 40.53
N PRO A 685 -28.94 -0.94 41.68
CA PRO A 685 -28.05 0.06 42.27
C PRO A 685 -26.64 -0.47 42.55
N GLU A 686 -26.49 -1.73 42.90
CA GLU A 686 -25.23 -2.40 43.12
C GLU A 686 -24.41 -2.63 41.83
N ASP A 687 -24.99 -2.54 40.65
CA ASP A 687 -24.28 -2.67 39.38
C ASP A 687 -23.66 -1.36 38.95
N LEU A 688 -23.87 -0.27 39.65
CA LEU A 688 -23.35 1.04 39.32
C LEU A 688 -21.82 1.15 39.42
N ASP A 689 -21.22 0.41 40.33
CA ASP A 689 -19.76 0.46 40.55
C ASP A 689 -18.96 -0.36 39.53
N ASP A 690 -19.60 -1.30 38.84
CA ASP A 690 -18.93 -2.24 37.90
C ASP A 690 -19.18 -1.96 36.43
N GLN A 691 -19.62 -0.75 36.12
CA GLN A 691 -20.23 -0.34 34.85
C GLN A 691 -19.35 -0.42 33.60
N ASN A 692 -18.05 -0.51 33.78
CA ASN A 692 -17.08 -0.57 32.71
C ASN A 692 -15.92 -1.51 33.07
N ALA A 693 -16.15 -2.50 33.86
CA ALA A 693 -15.13 -3.48 34.22
C ALA A 693 -14.64 -4.16 32.95
N LEU A 694 -13.47 -3.76 32.55
CA LEU A 694 -12.69 -4.43 31.52
C LEU A 694 -11.78 -5.42 32.22
N TYR A 695 -11.90 -6.69 31.87
CA TYR A 695 -11.10 -7.76 32.43
C TYR A 695 -9.90 -8.02 31.54
N ASP A 696 -8.72 -8.11 32.13
CA ASP A 696 -7.51 -8.49 31.44
C ASP A 696 -7.66 -9.88 30.84
N TYR A 697 -7.34 -10.00 29.56
CA TYR A 697 -7.45 -11.23 28.80
C TYR A 697 -6.15 -11.53 28.05
N ASP A 698 -5.58 -12.69 28.31
CA ASP A 698 -4.38 -13.17 27.65
C ASP A 698 -4.76 -13.90 26.36
N VAL A 699 -4.28 -13.39 25.23
CA VAL A 699 -4.50 -14.00 23.92
C VAL A 699 -3.28 -14.80 23.51
N SER A 700 -3.47 -16.06 23.14
CA SER A 700 -2.46 -16.91 22.53
C SER A 700 -3.09 -17.71 21.41
N ARG A 701 -2.80 -17.37 20.17
CA ARG A 701 -3.34 -17.99 18.97
C ARG A 701 -2.23 -18.53 18.09
N SER A 702 -2.49 -19.65 17.44
CA SER A 702 -1.62 -20.21 16.43
C SER A 702 -2.43 -20.92 15.37
N ALA A 703 -2.00 -20.82 14.12
CA ALA A 703 -2.59 -21.51 12.99
C ALA A 703 -1.52 -21.83 11.94
N GLY A 704 -1.83 -22.72 11.01
CA GLY A 704 -0.98 -23.01 9.88
C GLY A 704 -1.80 -23.38 8.65
N MET A 705 -1.26 -23.10 7.47
CA MET A 705 -1.95 -23.31 6.21
C MET A 705 -0.99 -23.79 5.12
N LEU A 706 -1.47 -24.70 4.29
CA LEU A 706 -0.80 -25.14 3.07
C LEU A 706 -1.37 -24.37 1.88
N LEU A 707 -0.48 -23.77 1.10
CA LEU A 707 -0.79 -22.81 0.05
C LEU A 707 -0.21 -23.29 -1.28
N PRO A 708 -0.97 -24.03 -2.09
CA PRO A 708 -0.57 -24.41 -3.44
C PRO A 708 -0.83 -23.26 -4.41
N ALA A 709 0.03 -23.13 -5.43
CA ALA A 709 -0.20 -22.30 -6.58
C ALA A 709 0.36 -22.95 -7.85
N LEU A 710 -0.31 -22.67 -8.97
CA LEU A 710 0.02 -23.18 -10.28
C LEU A 710 -0.05 -22.04 -11.29
N SER A 711 0.86 -21.99 -12.25
CA SER A 711 0.73 -21.11 -13.40
C SER A 711 1.29 -21.77 -14.64
N GLY A 712 0.80 -21.31 -15.78
CA GLY A 712 1.32 -21.71 -17.09
C GLY A 712 1.25 -20.54 -18.06
N ALA A 713 2.19 -20.53 -18.99
CA ALA A 713 2.19 -19.62 -20.12
C ALA A 713 2.58 -20.40 -21.38
N ILE A 714 2.03 -19.97 -22.49
CA ILE A 714 2.40 -20.45 -23.83
C ILE A 714 2.77 -19.27 -24.71
N ARG A 715 3.75 -19.47 -25.58
CA ARG A 715 4.24 -18.49 -26.55
C ARG A 715 4.02 -18.99 -27.97
N PRO A 716 2.78 -18.82 -28.49
CA PRO A 716 2.44 -19.29 -29.85
C PRO A 716 3.29 -18.61 -30.92
N THR A 717 3.75 -17.41 -30.65
CA THR A 717 4.64 -16.61 -31.48
C THR A 717 5.68 -15.89 -30.62
N ASN A 718 6.74 -15.36 -31.22
CA ASN A 718 7.79 -14.63 -30.51
C ASN A 718 7.30 -13.32 -29.87
N TRP A 719 6.16 -12.79 -30.30
CA TRP A 719 5.59 -11.54 -29.84
C TRP A 719 4.40 -11.69 -28.88
N LEU A 720 3.87 -12.91 -28.69
CA LEU A 720 2.68 -13.17 -27.87
C LEU A 720 2.95 -14.24 -26.82
N GLU A 721 2.72 -13.90 -25.58
CA GLU A 721 2.63 -14.84 -24.46
C GLU A 721 1.22 -14.78 -23.87
N VAL A 722 0.56 -15.92 -23.75
CA VAL A 722 -0.72 -16.04 -23.03
C VAL A 722 -0.48 -16.85 -21.78
N TYR A 723 -0.91 -16.32 -20.64
CA TYR A 723 -0.68 -16.95 -19.34
C TYR A 723 -1.95 -17.10 -18.53
N GLY A 724 -1.93 -18.07 -17.63
CA GLY A 724 -2.95 -18.24 -16.61
C GLY A 724 -2.32 -18.66 -15.31
N SER A 725 -2.90 -18.25 -14.20
CA SER A 725 -2.47 -18.66 -12.86
C SER A 725 -3.65 -18.94 -11.95
N TRP A 726 -3.42 -19.81 -11.00
CA TRP A 726 -4.27 -20.07 -9.87
C TRP A 726 -3.43 -20.24 -8.61
N GLY A 727 -3.93 -19.73 -7.49
CA GLY A 727 -3.26 -19.94 -6.22
C GLY A 727 -4.14 -19.64 -5.03
N LYS A 728 -3.73 -20.20 -3.91
CA LYS A 728 -4.31 -19.95 -2.60
C LYS A 728 -3.38 -19.05 -1.79
N SER A 729 -3.94 -18.05 -1.13
CA SER A 729 -3.22 -17.17 -0.20
C SER A 729 -3.92 -17.17 1.15
N TRP A 730 -3.18 -16.76 2.18
CA TRP A 730 -3.62 -16.79 3.56
C TRP A 730 -3.04 -15.63 4.34
N ARG A 731 -3.87 -15.02 5.18
CA ARG A 731 -3.45 -13.94 6.08
C ARG A 731 -4.03 -14.16 7.46
N PRO A 732 -3.21 -14.44 8.47
CA PRO A 732 -3.66 -14.44 9.86
C PRO A 732 -3.99 -13.02 10.35
N PRO A 733 -4.83 -12.89 11.38
CA PRO A 733 -5.15 -11.60 11.98
C PRO A 733 -3.90 -10.87 12.49
N ALA A 734 -3.90 -9.55 12.38
CA ALA A 734 -2.88 -8.68 12.95
C ALA A 734 -3.11 -8.47 14.45
N ILE A 735 -2.10 -7.90 15.13
CA ILE A 735 -2.16 -7.60 16.56
C ILE A 735 -3.37 -6.70 16.87
N ASN A 736 -3.58 -5.66 16.06
CA ASN A 736 -4.66 -4.70 16.27
C ASN A 736 -6.04 -5.32 16.04
N GLU A 737 -6.19 -6.17 15.04
CA GLU A 737 -7.48 -6.82 14.73
C GLU A 737 -7.97 -7.73 15.87
N MET A 738 -7.03 -8.31 16.62
CA MET A 738 -7.36 -9.20 17.74
C MET A 738 -7.42 -8.54 19.09
N LEU A 739 -6.59 -7.50 19.33
CA LEU A 739 -6.32 -7.02 20.68
C LEU A 739 -6.78 -5.59 20.93
N MET A 740 -7.18 -4.84 19.89
CA MET A 740 -7.57 -3.45 20.04
C MET A 740 -8.82 -3.29 20.89
N VAL A 741 -8.74 -2.41 21.87
CA VAL A 741 -9.84 -2.06 22.77
C VAL A 741 -9.77 -0.59 23.13
N GLY A 742 -10.90 0.07 23.27
CA GLY A 742 -10.94 1.47 23.72
C GLY A 742 -12.21 2.17 23.32
N ASN A 743 -12.26 3.45 23.58
CA ASN A 743 -13.35 4.30 23.18
C ASN A 743 -12.94 5.14 21.97
N HIS A 744 -13.91 5.40 21.13
CA HIS A 744 -13.73 6.36 20.05
C HIS A 744 -13.23 7.70 20.62
N PRO A 745 -12.21 8.33 20.04
CA PRO A 745 -11.58 9.52 20.65
C PRO A 745 -12.51 10.71 20.86
N ARG A 746 -13.64 10.77 20.14
CA ARG A 746 -14.53 11.89 20.12
C ARG A 746 -15.88 11.64 20.81
N ASP A 747 -16.34 10.39 20.76
CA ASP A 747 -17.65 10.03 21.28
C ASP A 747 -17.45 9.01 22.40
N GLY A 748 -17.72 9.38 23.63
CA GLY A 748 -17.68 8.46 24.77
C GLY A 748 -18.62 7.26 24.64
N PHE A 749 -19.34 7.16 23.52
CA PHE A 749 -20.35 6.14 23.23
C PHE A 749 -19.89 5.07 22.25
N ALA A 750 -18.90 5.34 21.40
CA ALA A 750 -18.39 4.38 20.44
C ALA A 750 -17.25 3.57 21.06
N SER A 751 -17.58 2.40 21.54
CA SER A 751 -16.60 1.49 22.13
C SER A 751 -16.04 0.54 21.07
N ILE A 752 -14.72 0.39 21.08
CA ILE A 752 -14.01 -0.57 20.24
C ILE A 752 -13.64 -1.76 21.08
N TYR A 753 -13.97 -2.95 20.61
CA TYR A 753 -13.76 -4.20 21.34
C TYR A 753 -12.78 -5.10 20.61
N PRO A 754 -11.97 -5.86 21.34
CA PRO A 754 -11.05 -6.82 20.77
C PRO A 754 -11.80 -8.02 20.20
N ASN A 755 -11.23 -8.68 19.20
CA ASN A 755 -11.71 -9.98 18.76
C ASN A 755 -10.60 -11.05 18.87
N PRO A 756 -10.38 -11.63 20.06
CA PRO A 756 -9.36 -12.67 20.24
C PRO A 756 -9.67 -13.96 19.47
N ASN A 757 -10.83 -14.09 18.90
CA ASN A 757 -11.28 -15.24 18.10
C ASN A 757 -11.31 -14.99 16.60
N ALA A 758 -10.81 -13.85 16.15
CA ALA A 758 -10.72 -13.58 14.71
C ALA A 758 -9.99 -14.73 13.99
N GLU A 759 -10.61 -15.22 12.93
CA GLU A 759 -10.05 -16.30 12.12
C GLU A 759 -9.19 -15.76 10.99
N PRO A 760 -8.19 -16.54 10.54
CA PRO A 760 -7.40 -16.18 9.38
C PRO A 760 -8.23 -16.05 8.11
N GLU A 761 -7.92 -15.04 7.31
CA GLU A 761 -8.44 -14.88 5.97
C GLU A 761 -7.79 -15.88 5.00
N THR A 762 -8.56 -16.41 4.07
CA THR A 762 -8.03 -17.19 2.97
C THR A 762 -8.55 -16.67 1.65
N SER A 763 -7.75 -16.69 0.61
CA SER A 763 -8.21 -16.33 -0.73
C SER A 763 -7.81 -17.35 -1.77
N ARG A 764 -8.59 -17.37 -2.86
CA ARG A 764 -8.29 -18.11 -4.09
C ARG A 764 -8.33 -17.12 -5.23
N THR A 765 -7.21 -17.00 -5.93
CA THR A 765 -7.06 -16.08 -7.04
C THR A 765 -6.88 -16.83 -8.33
N TRP A 766 -7.64 -16.43 -9.34
CA TRP A 766 -7.47 -16.82 -10.74
C TRP A 766 -7.05 -15.60 -11.54
N GLU A 767 -6.09 -15.79 -12.39
CA GLU A 767 -5.64 -14.77 -13.35
C GLU A 767 -5.48 -15.38 -14.73
N VAL A 768 -5.89 -14.62 -15.74
CA VAL A 768 -5.62 -14.93 -17.13
C VAL A 768 -5.19 -13.63 -17.81
N GLY A 769 -4.14 -13.69 -18.59
CA GLY A 769 -3.62 -12.52 -19.26
C GLY A 769 -2.80 -12.84 -20.49
N ALA A 770 -2.43 -11.77 -21.18
CA ALA A 770 -1.56 -11.81 -22.33
C ALA A 770 -0.51 -10.70 -22.25
N ASN A 771 0.69 -11.05 -22.64
CA ASN A 771 1.80 -10.14 -22.84
C ASN A 771 2.15 -10.12 -24.34
N THR A 772 2.43 -8.93 -24.88
CA THR A 772 2.90 -8.80 -26.25
C THR A 772 4.09 -7.86 -26.32
N ILE A 773 5.03 -8.18 -27.19
CA ILE A 773 6.15 -7.31 -27.53
C ILE A 773 6.28 -7.30 -29.05
N PHE A 774 5.81 -6.21 -29.66
CA PHE A 774 5.95 -5.98 -31.09
C PHE A 774 7.18 -5.11 -31.35
N GLN A 775 7.90 -5.43 -32.40
CA GLN A 775 9.01 -4.63 -32.92
C GLN A 775 8.62 -4.08 -34.30
N ASP A 776 9.18 -2.92 -34.66
CA ASP A 776 8.97 -2.28 -35.96
C ASP A 776 7.47 -2.08 -36.28
N VAL A 777 6.71 -1.51 -35.35
CA VAL A 777 5.25 -1.35 -35.44
C VAL A 777 4.86 -0.16 -36.32
N ALA A 778 5.48 0.99 -36.09
CA ALA A 778 5.19 2.24 -36.78
C ALA A 778 6.43 2.91 -37.35
N LEU A 779 7.57 2.71 -36.71
CA LEU A 779 8.88 3.26 -37.05
C LEU A 779 9.93 2.16 -36.99
N ASP A 780 10.96 2.23 -37.83
CA ASP A 780 12.09 1.28 -37.78
C ASP A 780 12.77 1.35 -36.42
N GLY A 781 12.89 0.20 -35.77
CA GLY A 781 13.51 0.07 -34.44
C GLY A 781 12.61 0.48 -33.25
N ASP A 782 11.31 0.72 -33.47
CA ASP A 782 10.39 0.94 -32.36
C ASP A 782 9.96 -0.37 -31.70
N SER A 783 9.41 -0.26 -30.49
CA SER A 783 8.82 -1.38 -29.78
C SER A 783 7.53 -0.97 -29.08
N LEU A 784 6.53 -1.85 -29.16
CA LEU A 784 5.28 -1.74 -28.42
C LEU A 784 5.10 -2.96 -27.52
N SER A 785 5.14 -2.73 -26.24
CA SER A 785 4.92 -3.77 -25.22
C SER A 785 3.54 -3.55 -24.58
N LEU A 786 2.70 -4.59 -24.56
CA LEU A 786 1.38 -4.53 -23.96
C LEU A 786 1.20 -5.70 -22.98
N LYS A 787 0.52 -5.43 -21.90
CA LYS A 787 0.10 -6.42 -20.91
C LYS A 787 -1.35 -6.19 -20.58
N ALA A 788 -2.17 -7.22 -20.73
CA ALA A 788 -3.57 -7.19 -20.34
C ALA A 788 -3.90 -8.40 -19.49
N GLY A 789 -4.67 -8.22 -18.44
CA GLY A 789 -5.01 -9.30 -17.54
C GLY A 789 -6.39 -9.15 -16.91
N TYR A 790 -7.02 -10.28 -16.65
CA TYR A 790 -8.22 -10.42 -15.84
C TYR A 790 -7.85 -11.12 -14.53
N PHE A 791 -8.39 -10.65 -13.43
CA PHE A 791 -8.26 -11.28 -12.12
C PHE A 791 -9.61 -11.52 -11.46
N ASP A 792 -9.74 -12.64 -10.74
CA ASP A 792 -10.86 -12.99 -9.85
C ASP A 792 -10.29 -13.56 -8.56
N THR A 793 -10.38 -12.78 -7.50
CA THR A 793 -9.98 -13.18 -6.14
C THR A 793 -11.23 -13.33 -5.28
N ARG A 794 -11.34 -14.46 -4.61
CA ARG A 794 -12.43 -14.80 -3.70
C ARG A 794 -11.86 -15.07 -2.34
N ALA A 795 -12.20 -14.19 -1.39
CA ALA A 795 -11.75 -14.27 -0.01
C ALA A 795 -12.84 -14.80 0.90
N ASP A 796 -12.50 -15.80 1.71
CA ASP A 796 -13.32 -16.33 2.79
C ASP A 796 -12.78 -15.77 4.13
N ASN A 797 -13.65 -15.55 5.11
CA ASN A 797 -13.31 -14.99 6.44
C ASN A 797 -12.64 -13.62 6.38
N TYR A 798 -12.97 -12.78 5.38
CA TYR A 798 -12.37 -11.45 5.24
C TYR A 798 -12.66 -10.60 6.47
N LEU A 799 -11.61 -10.09 7.14
CA LEU A 799 -11.73 -9.27 8.34
C LEU A 799 -12.07 -7.83 7.99
N PHE A 800 -13.07 -7.29 8.65
CA PHE A 800 -13.47 -5.89 8.51
C PHE A 800 -13.89 -5.31 9.85
N SER A 801 -13.86 -3.99 9.97
CA SER A 801 -14.39 -3.29 11.13
C SER A 801 -15.90 -3.16 11.00
N SER A 802 -16.66 -3.89 11.79
CA SER A 802 -18.12 -3.81 11.85
C SER A 802 -18.56 -2.90 12.97
N MET A 803 -19.68 -2.21 12.75
CA MET A 803 -20.35 -1.41 13.77
C MET A 803 -21.57 -2.16 14.28
N ASP A 804 -21.97 -1.82 15.50
CA ASP A 804 -23.14 -2.40 16.15
C ASP A 804 -23.02 -3.93 16.35
N VAL A 805 -21.82 -4.41 16.66
CA VAL A 805 -21.58 -5.85 16.85
C VAL A 805 -22.28 -6.41 18.08
N ILE A 806 -22.72 -7.68 18.01
CA ILE A 806 -23.25 -8.40 19.14
C ILE A 806 -22.10 -8.87 20.03
N LEU A 807 -22.07 -8.39 21.27
CA LEU A 807 -21.04 -8.77 22.23
C LEU A 807 -21.47 -10.00 23.04
N PRO A 808 -20.55 -10.92 23.33
CA PRO A 808 -20.78 -12.01 24.26
C PRO A 808 -21.12 -11.47 25.65
N GLY A 809 -22.08 -12.14 26.33
CA GLY A 809 -22.53 -11.70 27.62
C GLY A 809 -23.51 -10.51 27.60
N SER A 810 -23.80 -9.95 26.42
CA SER A 810 -24.88 -9.01 26.26
C SER A 810 -26.22 -9.71 26.60
N ASN A 811 -27.15 -8.94 27.15
CA ASN A 811 -28.48 -9.51 27.40
C ASN A 811 -29.14 -9.86 26.05
N LEU A 812 -29.73 -11.06 25.97
CA LEU A 812 -30.45 -11.52 24.77
C LEU A 812 -31.66 -10.66 24.42
N GLU A 813 -32.14 -9.83 25.35
CA GLU A 813 -33.22 -8.87 25.08
C GLU A 813 -32.75 -7.65 24.27
N ARG A 814 -31.48 -7.57 23.97
CA ARG A 814 -30.83 -6.41 23.40
C ARG A 814 -30.27 -6.70 22.03
N LEU A 815 -30.58 -5.83 21.13
CA LEU A 815 -29.94 -5.75 19.85
C LEU A 815 -28.48 -5.24 20.03
N PRO A 816 -27.65 -5.39 19.01
CA PRO A 816 -26.28 -4.87 19.04
C PRO A 816 -26.23 -3.44 19.58
N LEU A 817 -25.22 -3.16 20.40
CA LEU A 817 -25.00 -1.80 20.92
C LEU A 817 -24.58 -0.87 19.79
N PRO A 818 -25.32 0.21 19.49
CA PRO A 818 -24.90 1.16 18.49
C PRO A 818 -23.56 1.79 18.86
N GLY A 819 -22.74 2.01 17.83
CA GLY A 819 -21.40 2.56 18.00
C GLY A 819 -20.39 1.56 18.55
N THR A 820 -20.79 0.33 18.90
CA THR A 820 -19.86 -0.73 19.25
C THR A 820 -19.17 -1.24 17.98
N THR A 821 -17.86 -1.16 17.96
CA THR A 821 -17.05 -1.55 16.81
C THR A 821 -16.11 -2.70 17.18
N ALA A 822 -15.98 -3.68 16.30
CA ALA A 822 -14.97 -4.73 16.43
C ALA A 822 -14.53 -5.21 15.03
N PHE A 823 -13.34 -5.79 14.93
CA PHE A 823 -12.95 -6.51 13.73
C PHE A 823 -13.59 -7.89 13.73
N VAL A 824 -14.36 -8.17 12.72
CA VAL A 824 -15.11 -9.44 12.59
C VAL A 824 -14.86 -10.06 11.22
N ASN A 825 -15.00 -11.38 11.13
CA ASN A 825 -14.91 -12.07 9.85
C ASN A 825 -16.20 -11.89 9.05
N ASN A 826 -16.07 -11.62 7.75
CA ASN A 826 -17.23 -11.57 6.87
C ASN A 826 -17.77 -12.96 6.62
N ARG A 827 -19.03 -13.21 6.97
CA ARG A 827 -19.73 -14.49 6.70
C ARG A 827 -19.90 -14.75 5.20
N ASN A 828 -20.03 -13.68 4.43
CA ASN A 828 -20.12 -13.78 2.99
C ASN A 828 -18.74 -13.79 2.35
N ARG A 829 -18.62 -14.53 1.25
CA ARG A 829 -17.43 -14.51 0.43
C ARG A 829 -17.25 -13.14 -0.20
N THR A 830 -16.13 -12.50 0.06
CA THR A 830 -15.74 -11.23 -0.51
C THR A 830 -15.08 -11.47 -1.88
N LYS A 831 -15.45 -10.70 -2.91
CA LYS A 831 -14.99 -10.89 -4.28
C LYS A 831 -14.30 -9.63 -4.79
N PHE A 832 -13.13 -9.82 -5.39
CA PHE A 832 -12.38 -8.76 -6.05
C PHE A 832 -12.08 -9.19 -7.47
N ARG A 833 -12.64 -8.45 -8.45
CA ARG A 833 -12.53 -8.79 -9.88
C ARG A 833 -12.27 -7.55 -10.70
N GLY A 834 -11.48 -7.69 -11.74
CA GLY A 834 -11.21 -6.57 -12.63
C GLY A 834 -10.37 -6.93 -13.82
N LEU A 835 -10.18 -5.91 -14.66
CA LEU A 835 -9.33 -5.92 -15.82
C LEU A 835 -8.19 -4.93 -15.57
N GLU A 836 -6.99 -5.32 -15.91
CA GLU A 836 -5.78 -4.51 -15.83
C GLU A 836 -5.14 -4.43 -17.20
N PHE A 837 -4.70 -3.24 -17.56
CA PHE A 837 -3.98 -2.97 -18.78
C PHE A 837 -2.75 -2.13 -18.48
N GLU A 838 -1.63 -2.47 -19.10
CA GLU A 838 -0.37 -1.73 -19.05
C GLU A 838 0.29 -1.80 -20.43
N GLY A 839 0.73 -0.66 -20.94
CA GLY A 839 1.38 -0.58 -22.24
C GLY A 839 2.52 0.40 -22.26
N ARG A 840 3.53 0.12 -23.08
CA ARG A 840 4.70 0.97 -23.30
C ARG A 840 5.07 0.98 -24.77
N TYR A 841 5.28 2.16 -25.30
CA TYR A 841 5.81 2.39 -26.65
C TYR A 841 7.13 3.11 -26.56
N GLU A 842 8.11 2.69 -27.35
CA GLU A 842 9.45 3.27 -27.40
C GLU A 842 9.97 3.28 -28.82
N ALA A 843 10.22 4.46 -29.35
CA ALA A 843 10.79 4.65 -30.71
C ALA A 843 12.04 5.54 -30.67
N GLY A 844 12.72 5.56 -29.54
CA GLY A 844 13.95 6.32 -29.37
C GLY A 844 13.73 7.81 -29.13
N TRP A 845 13.16 8.55 -30.07
CA TRP A 845 12.87 9.98 -29.96
C TRP A 845 11.45 10.27 -29.42
N ILE A 846 10.53 9.34 -29.55
CA ILE A 846 9.17 9.40 -28.97
C ILE A 846 8.93 8.16 -28.13
N TYR A 847 8.26 8.33 -27.02
CA TYR A 847 7.86 7.24 -26.14
C TYR A 847 6.50 7.51 -25.54
N GLY A 848 5.85 6.46 -25.06
CA GLY A 848 4.58 6.54 -24.38
C GLY A 848 4.38 5.44 -23.36
N GLY A 849 3.47 5.66 -22.43
CA GLY A 849 3.03 4.69 -21.47
C GLY A 849 1.53 4.82 -21.22
N ALA A 850 0.86 3.72 -20.98
CA ALA A 850 -0.56 3.72 -20.63
C ALA A 850 -0.82 2.69 -19.54
N SER A 851 -1.66 3.02 -18.59
CA SER A 851 -2.19 2.07 -17.61
C SER A 851 -3.69 2.28 -17.42
N TYR A 852 -4.42 1.21 -17.18
CA TYR A 852 -5.84 1.30 -16.87
C TYR A 852 -6.28 0.12 -16.02
N THR A 853 -7.14 0.39 -15.05
CA THR A 853 -7.80 -0.64 -14.24
C THR A 853 -9.29 -0.40 -14.21
N HIS A 854 -10.04 -1.44 -14.50
CA HIS A 854 -11.48 -1.44 -14.39
C HIS A 854 -11.93 -2.54 -13.44
N TYR A 855 -12.68 -2.15 -12.39
CA TYR A 855 -13.18 -3.08 -11.39
C TYR A 855 -14.58 -3.58 -11.73
N LEU A 856 -14.73 -4.91 -11.81
CA LEU A 856 -15.96 -5.59 -12.21
C LEU A 856 -16.83 -5.94 -11.00
N GLY A 857 -18.14 -5.95 -11.22
CA GLY A 857 -19.14 -6.34 -10.23
C GLY A 857 -19.62 -5.21 -9.34
N GLY A 858 -20.64 -5.49 -8.56
CA GLY A 858 -21.20 -4.59 -7.56
C GLY A 858 -20.39 -4.57 -6.26
N PRO A 859 -20.82 -3.76 -5.27
CA PRO A 859 -20.20 -3.75 -3.95
C PRO A 859 -20.33 -5.12 -3.27
N ASN A 860 -19.33 -5.47 -2.48
CA ASN A 860 -19.40 -6.66 -1.64
C ASN A 860 -20.42 -6.46 -0.52
N LYS A 861 -21.07 -7.53 -0.15
CA LYS A 861 -21.97 -7.54 1.00
C LYS A 861 -21.19 -8.02 2.23
N PHE A 862 -21.09 -7.16 3.22
CA PHE A 862 -20.43 -7.46 4.48
C PHE A 862 -21.47 -7.82 5.52
N CYS A 863 -21.43 -9.08 5.96
CA CYS A 863 -22.27 -9.59 7.03
C CYS A 863 -21.35 -9.98 8.18
N GLU A 864 -21.55 -9.41 9.33
CA GLU A 864 -20.77 -9.75 10.50
C GLU A 864 -20.89 -11.24 10.83
N ASP A 865 -19.76 -11.90 11.07
CA ASP A 865 -19.78 -13.18 11.74
C ASP A 865 -19.89 -12.96 13.24
N LEU A 866 -20.51 -13.89 13.91
CA LEU A 866 -20.73 -13.78 15.33
C LEU A 866 -19.42 -13.82 16.08
N TYR A 867 -19.28 -12.88 16.96
CA TYR A 867 -18.12 -12.66 17.77
C TYR A 867 -18.27 -13.34 19.13
N PHE A 868 -17.36 -14.23 19.47
CA PHE A 868 -17.35 -14.95 20.74
C PHE A 868 -16.05 -14.74 21.49
N LEU A 869 -16.14 -14.38 22.78
CA LEU A 869 -15.00 -14.43 23.69
C LEU A 869 -14.77 -15.87 24.16
N GLY A 870 -13.57 -16.40 23.89
CA GLY A 870 -13.21 -17.77 24.29
C GLY A 870 -12.82 -18.66 23.11
N ALA A 871 -12.29 -19.84 23.39
CA ALA A 871 -11.78 -20.75 22.37
C ALA A 871 -12.91 -21.30 21.51
N GLY A 872 -12.95 -20.89 20.26
CA GLY A 872 -13.76 -21.42 19.16
C GLY A 872 -15.07 -22.09 19.58
N GLU A 873 -16.06 -22.07 18.79
CA GLU A 873 -17.37 -22.63 19.02
C GLU A 873 -18.18 -22.07 20.20
N ASN A 874 -19.38 -21.95 19.94
CA ASN A 874 -20.46 -21.42 20.71
C ASN A 874 -20.53 -21.97 22.16
N LYS A 875 -19.81 -21.34 23.07
CA LYS A 875 -19.81 -21.73 24.47
C LYS A 875 -21.20 -21.60 25.12
N PHE A 876 -22.10 -20.82 24.56
CA PHE A 876 -23.44 -20.63 25.08
C PHE A 876 -24.39 -21.77 24.72
N ASP A 877 -24.07 -22.60 23.74
CA ASP A 877 -24.80 -23.79 23.35
C ASP A 877 -24.21 -25.09 23.91
N ARG A 878 -23.14 -24.95 24.72
CA ARG A 878 -22.56 -26.09 25.45
C ARG A 878 -23.14 -26.17 26.86
N PRO A 879 -23.58 -27.35 27.32
CA PRO A 879 -23.99 -27.50 28.71
C PRO A 879 -22.80 -27.25 29.66
N ASN A 880 -23.06 -26.68 30.78
CA ASN A 880 -22.15 -26.55 31.89
C ASN A 880 -21.75 -27.96 32.43
N ALA A 881 -20.79 -28.01 33.34
CA ALA A 881 -20.33 -29.27 33.94
C ALA A 881 -21.42 -30.02 34.71
N ASP A 882 -22.47 -29.34 35.16
CA ASP A 882 -23.63 -29.89 35.85
C ASP A 882 -24.76 -30.31 34.88
N GLY A 883 -24.57 -30.22 33.58
CA GLY A 883 -25.54 -30.54 32.57
C GLY A 883 -26.56 -29.43 32.27
N SER A 884 -26.54 -28.34 33.00
CA SER A 884 -27.39 -27.17 32.71
C SER A 884 -26.84 -26.38 31.50
N TYR A 885 -27.72 -25.71 30.77
CA TYR A 885 -27.29 -24.78 29.74
C TYR A 885 -27.05 -23.36 30.31
N PRO A 886 -26.11 -22.60 29.74
CA PRO A 886 -25.93 -21.18 30.04
C PRO A 886 -27.24 -20.39 29.97
N VAL A 887 -27.35 -19.33 30.73
CA VAL A 887 -28.55 -18.47 30.77
C VAL A 887 -28.87 -17.91 29.40
N GLU A 888 -27.88 -17.61 28.61
CA GLU A 888 -28.02 -17.13 27.23
C GLU A 888 -28.73 -18.13 26.32
N HIS A 889 -28.41 -19.41 26.44
CA HIS A 889 -29.09 -20.48 25.72
C HIS A 889 -30.56 -20.61 26.18
N GLN A 890 -30.79 -20.59 27.48
CA GLN A 890 -32.14 -20.68 28.05
C GLN A 890 -33.05 -19.53 27.59
N LYS A 891 -32.47 -18.31 27.52
CA LYS A 891 -33.17 -17.13 27.02
C LYS A 891 -33.50 -17.24 25.52
N ALA A 892 -32.63 -17.85 24.73
CA ALA A 892 -32.89 -18.11 23.30
C ALA A 892 -34.03 -19.11 23.12
N LEU A 893 -34.01 -20.21 23.89
CA LEU A 893 -35.11 -21.19 23.93
C LEU A 893 -36.44 -20.54 24.31
N ALA A 894 -36.44 -19.66 25.32
CA ALA A 894 -37.65 -18.94 25.76
C ALA A 894 -38.23 -18.01 24.67
N ARG A 895 -37.43 -17.66 23.66
CA ARG A 895 -37.84 -16.86 22.49
C ARG A 895 -38.23 -17.71 21.28
N GLY A 896 -38.20 -19.04 21.43
CA GLY A 896 -38.57 -19.97 20.37
C GLY A 896 -37.46 -20.34 19.42
N TYR A 897 -36.19 -20.00 19.72
CA TYR A 897 -35.04 -20.45 18.94
C TYR A 897 -34.52 -21.78 19.49
N GLU A 898 -33.98 -22.62 18.64
CA GLU A 898 -33.43 -23.93 19.03
C GLU A 898 -32.10 -23.86 19.78
N SER A 899 -31.41 -22.72 19.67
CA SER A 899 -30.11 -22.47 20.30
C SER A 899 -29.84 -20.97 20.41
N TRP A 900 -28.86 -20.60 21.23
CA TRP A 900 -28.38 -19.24 21.26
C TRP A 900 -27.77 -18.84 19.90
N ARG A 901 -27.08 -19.78 19.23
CA ARG A 901 -26.53 -19.55 17.90
C ARG A 901 -27.63 -19.24 16.88
N ALA A 902 -28.74 -19.99 16.90
CA ALA A 902 -29.85 -19.73 16.00
C ALA A 902 -30.47 -18.34 16.22
N TRP A 903 -30.63 -17.93 17.48
CA TRP A 903 -31.05 -16.57 17.80
C TRP A 903 -30.05 -15.54 17.29
N ALA A 904 -28.77 -15.71 17.57
CA ALA A 904 -27.73 -14.78 17.21
C ALA A 904 -27.57 -14.67 15.67
N ASP A 905 -27.72 -15.78 14.96
CA ASP A 905 -27.71 -15.81 13.50
C ASP A 905 -28.87 -14.99 12.89
N ASP A 906 -30.02 -15.02 13.54
CA ASP A 906 -31.19 -14.21 13.15
C ASP A 906 -30.95 -12.69 13.40
N GLN A 907 -30.08 -12.36 14.35
CA GLN A 907 -29.69 -10.97 14.62
C GLN A 907 -28.56 -10.46 13.74
N VAL A 908 -27.94 -11.32 12.93
CA VAL A 908 -26.83 -10.90 12.05
C VAL A 908 -27.27 -9.83 11.08
N VAL A 909 -26.49 -8.79 11.04
CA VAL A 909 -26.72 -7.67 10.17
C VAL A 909 -25.76 -7.71 9.01
N CYS A 910 -26.30 -7.58 7.81
CA CYS A 910 -25.49 -7.35 6.63
C CYS A 910 -25.57 -5.89 6.24
N ASP A 911 -24.45 -5.21 6.28
CA ASP A 911 -24.34 -3.80 5.89
C ASP A 911 -23.31 -3.63 4.80
N ASN A 912 -23.58 -2.67 3.93
CA ASN A 912 -22.61 -2.20 2.97
C ASN A 912 -21.87 -0.98 3.53
N PHE A 913 -22.30 -0.46 4.68
CA PHE A 913 -21.63 0.66 5.33
C PHE A 913 -20.51 0.12 6.22
N VAL A 914 -19.31 0.41 5.84
CA VAL A 914 -18.14 0.06 6.61
C VAL A 914 -17.30 1.31 6.80
N PHE A 915 -16.91 1.57 8.02
CA PHE A 915 -16.10 2.72 8.41
C PHE A 915 -14.73 2.77 7.75
N ASN A 916 -14.36 1.72 7.03
CA ASN A 916 -13.02 1.59 6.48
C ASN A 916 -13.04 1.68 4.95
N SER A 917 -12.27 2.62 4.39
CA SER A 917 -12.01 2.71 2.95
C SER A 917 -11.43 1.42 2.35
N ALA A 918 -10.79 0.60 3.19
CA ALA A 918 -10.19 -0.67 2.78
C ALA A 918 -11.17 -1.70 2.19
N ILE A 919 -12.45 -1.53 2.40
CA ILE A 919 -13.47 -2.42 1.86
C ILE A 919 -14.41 -1.75 0.87
N ALA A 920 -14.26 -0.45 0.66
CA ALA A 920 -14.94 0.21 -0.46
C ALA A 920 -14.41 -0.35 -1.78
N LYS A 921 -15.29 -0.53 -2.76
CA LYS A 921 -14.88 -0.89 -4.11
C LYS A 921 -13.94 0.19 -4.65
N PRO A 922 -12.73 -0.15 -5.11
CA PRO A 922 -11.82 0.83 -5.67
C PRO A 922 -12.40 1.51 -6.90
N VAL A 923 -11.94 2.73 -7.16
CA VAL A 923 -12.33 3.49 -8.36
C VAL A 923 -11.54 3.01 -9.57
N ASP A 924 -12.16 3.07 -10.74
CA ASP A 924 -11.45 2.88 -11.99
C ASP A 924 -10.39 3.96 -12.16
N LYS A 925 -9.21 3.60 -12.60
CA LYS A 925 -8.06 4.49 -12.73
C LYS A 925 -7.34 4.27 -14.05
N GLY A 926 -6.80 5.34 -14.61
CA GLY A 926 -5.96 5.23 -15.79
C GLY A 926 -5.00 6.39 -15.95
N THR A 927 -3.88 6.11 -16.59
CA THR A 927 -2.89 7.11 -16.98
C THR A 927 -2.49 6.93 -18.43
N LEU A 928 -2.17 8.04 -19.09
CA LEU A 928 -1.59 8.07 -20.42
C LEU A 928 -0.43 9.07 -20.41
N LEU A 929 0.73 8.60 -20.80
CA LEU A 929 1.95 9.38 -20.92
C LEU A 929 2.37 9.43 -22.38
N VAL A 930 2.74 10.61 -22.87
CA VAL A 930 3.40 10.77 -24.16
C VAL A 930 4.58 11.73 -23.97
N GLY A 931 5.74 11.30 -24.41
CA GLY A 931 6.97 12.08 -24.31
C GLY A 931 7.83 12.04 -25.56
N VAL A 932 8.70 13.00 -25.67
CA VAL A 932 9.67 13.12 -26.78
C VAL A 932 11.07 13.43 -26.23
N ARG A 933 12.07 12.84 -26.87
CA ARG A 933 13.48 13.11 -26.60
C ARG A 933 14.06 13.86 -27.81
N LEU A 934 14.42 15.10 -27.60
CA LEU A 934 14.91 16.03 -28.59
C LEU A 934 16.38 16.37 -28.33
N LEU A 935 17.01 17.12 -29.24
CA LEU A 935 18.39 17.60 -29.13
C LEU A 935 19.38 16.47 -28.79
N GLU A 936 19.38 15.43 -29.64
CA GLU A 936 20.20 14.22 -29.39
C GLU A 936 19.94 13.57 -28.02
N ARG A 937 18.67 13.53 -27.60
CA ARG A 937 18.18 13.03 -26.32
C ARG A 937 18.60 13.86 -25.09
N LYS A 938 19.17 15.07 -25.29
CA LYS A 938 19.48 15.96 -24.18
C LYS A 938 18.24 16.59 -23.55
N LEU A 939 17.18 16.78 -24.33
CA LEU A 939 15.91 17.29 -23.84
C LEU A 939 14.89 16.16 -23.87
N ASP A 940 14.42 15.76 -22.71
CA ASP A 940 13.29 14.85 -22.53
C ASP A 940 12.11 15.64 -21.98
N THR A 941 10.97 15.61 -22.66
CA THR A 941 9.76 16.32 -22.22
C THR A 941 8.51 15.55 -22.60
N GLY A 942 7.48 15.66 -21.77
CA GLY A 942 6.23 14.93 -22.00
C GLY A 942 5.06 15.47 -21.22
N VAL A 943 3.91 14.91 -21.53
CA VAL A 943 2.64 15.20 -20.89
C VAL A 943 2.03 13.91 -20.35
N ARG A 944 1.53 13.97 -19.13
CA ARG A 944 0.81 12.87 -18.48
C ARG A 944 -0.64 13.28 -18.27
N PHE A 945 -1.55 12.45 -18.71
CA PHE A 945 -2.98 12.54 -18.44
C PHE A 945 -3.36 11.51 -17.38
N ASN A 946 -4.07 11.93 -16.33
CA ASN A 946 -4.55 11.07 -15.27
C ASN A 946 -6.08 11.10 -15.23
N TYR A 947 -6.68 9.92 -15.07
CA TYR A 947 -8.10 9.71 -14.90
C TYR A 947 -8.39 8.93 -13.62
N SER A 948 -9.36 9.37 -12.85
CA SER A 948 -9.95 8.65 -11.72
C SER A 948 -11.46 8.65 -11.84
N GLY A 949 -12.05 7.48 -11.66
CA GLY A 949 -13.49 7.28 -11.64
C GLY A 949 -14.12 7.72 -10.31
N GLU A 950 -15.42 7.53 -10.20
CA GLU A 950 -16.18 7.79 -8.98
C GLU A 950 -16.26 6.57 -8.08
N GLY A 951 -16.32 6.80 -6.77
CA GLY A 951 -16.51 5.75 -5.76
C GLY A 951 -17.59 6.10 -4.77
N TRP A 952 -18.32 5.08 -4.34
CA TRP A 952 -19.49 5.21 -3.47
C TRP A 952 -19.37 4.31 -2.26
N TYR A 953 -19.75 4.82 -1.11
CA TYR A 953 -20.21 3.98 -0.02
C TYR A 953 -21.68 3.65 -0.25
N ASN A 954 -21.98 2.37 -0.28
CA ASN A 954 -23.34 1.88 -0.17
C ASN A 954 -24.33 2.45 -1.19
N ARG A 955 -23.93 2.44 -2.47
CA ARG A 955 -24.71 3.01 -3.57
C ARG A 955 -26.16 2.50 -3.61
N ASP A 956 -26.38 1.22 -3.28
CA ASP A 956 -27.70 0.58 -3.41
C ASP A 956 -28.69 0.98 -2.30
N SER A 957 -28.23 1.58 -1.22
CA SER A 957 -29.05 2.07 -0.12
C SER A 957 -29.18 3.60 -0.03
N GLY A 958 -28.86 4.30 -1.12
CA GLY A 958 -28.85 5.77 -1.14
C GLY A 958 -27.56 6.37 -0.55
N GLY A 959 -26.48 5.61 -0.56
CA GLY A 959 -25.21 5.97 0.04
C GLY A 959 -24.52 7.18 -0.57
N SER A 960 -23.60 7.74 0.20
CA SER A 960 -22.87 8.94 -0.15
C SER A 960 -21.74 8.63 -1.14
N GLN A 961 -21.57 9.50 -2.13
CA GLN A 961 -20.40 9.46 -2.99
C GLN A 961 -19.18 9.90 -2.17
N VAL A 962 -18.13 9.09 -2.20
CA VAL A 962 -16.92 9.32 -1.42
C VAL A 962 -15.82 9.90 -2.27
N TRP A 963 -15.64 9.36 -3.47
CA TRP A 963 -14.63 9.84 -4.42
C TRP A 963 -15.32 10.34 -5.68
N PHE A 964 -14.82 11.45 -6.19
CA PHE A 964 -15.39 12.16 -7.33
C PHE A 964 -14.55 11.92 -8.56
N LYS A 965 -15.21 11.75 -9.69
CA LYS A 965 -14.54 11.61 -10.97
C LYS A 965 -13.73 12.86 -11.30
N TYR A 966 -12.46 12.69 -11.66
CA TYR A 966 -11.61 13.79 -12.13
C TYR A 966 -10.63 13.35 -13.21
N THR A 967 -10.09 14.39 -13.89
CA THR A 967 -8.96 14.25 -14.81
C THR A 967 -7.98 15.36 -14.54
N THR A 968 -6.68 15.05 -14.59
CA THR A 968 -5.61 16.05 -14.50
C THR A 968 -4.61 15.88 -15.64
N TRP A 969 -3.90 16.94 -15.91
CA TRP A 969 -2.82 16.99 -16.88
C TRP A 969 -1.58 17.50 -16.21
N ASP A 970 -0.46 16.83 -16.42
CA ASP A 970 0.85 17.20 -15.91
C ASP A 970 1.82 17.31 -17.08
N TRP A 971 2.77 18.22 -16.96
CA TRP A 971 3.88 18.38 -17.91
C TRP A 971 5.20 18.26 -17.16
N TYR A 972 6.18 17.68 -17.82
CA TYR A 972 7.55 17.64 -17.30
C TYR A 972 8.55 17.84 -18.42
N ALA A 973 9.73 18.30 -18.04
CA ALA A 973 10.90 18.39 -18.90
C ALA A 973 12.18 18.16 -18.11
N SER A 974 13.13 17.51 -18.71
CA SER A 974 14.49 17.42 -18.22
C SER A 974 15.48 17.71 -19.34
N TYR A 975 16.49 18.51 -19.04
CA TYR A 975 17.52 18.93 -19.98
C TYR A 975 18.91 18.59 -19.46
N GLN A 976 19.63 17.72 -20.18
CA GLN A 976 21.03 17.39 -19.91
C GLN A 976 21.92 18.51 -20.44
N ALA A 977 22.27 19.48 -19.61
CA ALA A 977 23.03 20.64 -19.99
C ALA A 977 24.49 20.28 -20.38
N ASN A 978 25.08 19.33 -19.68
CA ASN A 978 26.36 18.68 -19.99
C ASN A 978 26.40 17.31 -19.29
N ASP A 979 27.49 16.57 -19.39
CA ASP A 979 27.62 15.20 -18.82
C ASP A 979 27.40 15.16 -17.29
N ASN A 980 27.53 16.28 -16.62
CA ASN A 980 27.44 16.36 -15.16
C ASN A 980 26.14 17.00 -14.68
N VAL A 981 25.48 17.85 -15.46
CA VAL A 981 24.36 18.69 -15.00
C VAL A 981 23.10 18.39 -15.79
N LYS A 982 22.06 18.02 -15.08
CA LYS A 982 20.69 17.83 -15.57
C LYS A 982 19.77 18.83 -14.89
N LEU A 983 19.01 19.57 -15.67
CA LEU A 983 17.97 20.51 -15.22
C LEU A 983 16.61 19.85 -15.37
N MET A 984 15.71 20.12 -14.45
CA MET A 984 14.37 19.54 -14.44
C MET A 984 13.32 20.64 -14.20
N ALA A 985 12.19 20.51 -14.86
CA ALA A 985 11.02 21.36 -14.66
C ALA A 985 9.74 20.53 -14.73
N SER A 986 8.76 20.85 -13.92
CA SER A 986 7.44 20.21 -13.99
C SER A 986 6.32 21.18 -13.68
N VAL A 987 5.17 20.93 -14.28
CA VAL A 987 3.88 21.60 -13.99
C VAL A 987 2.86 20.52 -13.79
N GLU A 988 2.41 20.32 -12.56
CA GLU A 988 1.37 19.38 -12.25
C GLU A 988 0.02 20.08 -12.18
N ASN A 989 -1.06 19.33 -12.48
CA ASN A 989 -2.42 19.84 -12.53
C ASN A 989 -2.49 21.15 -13.36
N ILE A 990 -2.02 21.12 -14.61
CA ILE A 990 -1.94 22.27 -15.52
C ILE A 990 -3.26 23.02 -15.58
N THR A 991 -4.37 22.29 -15.60
CA THR A 991 -5.73 22.87 -15.67
C THR A 991 -6.19 23.52 -14.37
N ASN A 992 -5.40 23.41 -13.30
CA ASN A 992 -5.74 23.91 -11.96
C ASN A 992 -7.08 23.38 -11.46
N ARG A 993 -7.34 22.10 -11.69
CA ARG A 993 -8.58 21.42 -11.30
C ARG A 993 -8.60 21.19 -9.78
N MET A 994 -9.76 21.44 -9.17
CA MET A 994 -10.06 21.03 -7.81
C MET A 994 -10.46 19.56 -7.80
N TYR A 995 -9.81 18.72 -6.99
CA TYR A 995 -10.12 17.31 -6.87
C TYR A 995 -9.66 16.73 -5.54
N VAL A 996 -10.24 15.60 -5.18
CA VAL A 996 -9.81 14.75 -4.06
C VAL A 996 -9.19 13.50 -4.67
N ASP A 997 -8.05 13.07 -4.16
CA ASP A 997 -7.37 11.88 -4.69
C ASP A 997 -8.31 10.68 -4.72
N GLY A 998 -8.37 10.00 -5.86
CA GLY A 998 -9.17 8.79 -6.02
C GLY A 998 -8.67 7.69 -5.11
N TYR A 999 -9.59 7.09 -4.36
CA TYR A 999 -9.28 6.12 -3.31
C TYR A 999 -8.44 6.70 -2.17
N SER A 1000 -8.57 7.99 -1.89
CA SER A 1000 -8.02 8.61 -0.69
C SER A 1000 -8.69 8.02 0.56
N ASP A 1001 -8.10 8.30 1.73
CA ASP A 1001 -8.74 7.95 2.99
C ASP A 1001 -10.16 8.55 3.06
N ALA A 1002 -11.15 7.69 3.17
CA ALA A 1002 -12.55 8.12 3.10
C ALA A 1002 -12.98 8.94 4.32
N MET A 1003 -12.29 8.80 5.44
CA MET A 1003 -12.58 9.52 6.68
C MET A 1003 -11.73 10.79 6.84
N ALA A 1004 -10.57 10.86 6.17
CA ALA A 1004 -9.64 11.98 6.23
C ALA A 1004 -9.36 12.54 4.82
N ARG A 1005 -10.40 12.78 4.06
CA ARG A 1005 -10.27 13.31 2.71
C ARG A 1005 -9.73 14.72 2.72
N THR A 1006 -8.63 14.90 2.03
CA THR A 1006 -8.07 16.23 1.77
C THR A 1006 -8.07 16.49 0.28
N PHE A 1007 -8.37 17.74 -0.10
CA PHE A 1007 -8.21 18.13 -1.49
C PHE A 1007 -6.75 18.02 -1.91
N ALA A 1008 -6.53 17.59 -3.14
CA ALA A 1008 -5.19 17.58 -3.73
C ALA A 1008 -4.74 19.01 -4.07
N PRO A 1009 -3.43 19.25 -4.18
CA PRO A 1009 -2.89 20.52 -4.58
C PRO A 1009 -3.44 20.99 -5.94
N GLY A 1010 -3.71 22.28 -6.07
CA GLY A 1010 -3.94 22.91 -7.35
C GLY A 1010 -2.69 22.89 -8.22
N ARG A 1011 -2.66 23.73 -9.28
CA ARG A 1011 -1.48 23.78 -10.15
C ARG A 1011 -0.23 24.05 -9.33
N SER A 1012 0.76 23.18 -9.50
CA SER A 1012 2.09 23.35 -8.90
C SER A 1012 3.17 23.38 -9.99
N VAL A 1013 4.17 24.19 -9.76
CA VAL A 1013 5.35 24.32 -10.63
C VAL A 1013 6.58 24.00 -9.80
N ALA A 1014 7.47 23.19 -10.33
CA ALA A 1014 8.72 22.88 -9.67
C ALA A 1014 9.90 22.95 -10.65
N LEU A 1015 11.03 23.41 -10.14
CA LEU A 1015 12.31 23.42 -10.83
C LEU A 1015 13.34 22.65 -10.02
N GLY A 1016 14.14 21.84 -10.70
CA GLY A 1016 15.15 21.00 -10.08
C GLY A 1016 16.45 20.95 -10.87
N MET A 1017 17.47 20.52 -10.18
CA MET A 1017 18.80 20.28 -10.76
C MET A 1017 19.40 19.01 -10.14
N GLU A 1018 20.05 18.22 -10.99
CA GLU A 1018 20.88 17.09 -10.58
C GLU A 1018 22.30 17.31 -11.10
N VAL A 1019 23.28 17.05 -10.24
CA VAL A 1019 24.70 17.14 -10.59
C VAL A 1019 25.37 15.82 -10.23
N ARG A 1020 26.14 15.26 -11.18
CA ARG A 1020 26.91 14.01 -11.01
C ARG A 1020 28.38 14.24 -11.31
N PHE A 1021 29.24 13.71 -10.44
CA PHE A 1021 30.71 13.80 -10.61
C PHE A 1021 31.31 12.39 -10.68
#